data_8ab5f49174326ce3201f018fa6a9a5c7
#
_entry.id   8ab5f49174326ce3201f018fa6a9a5c7
#
_cell.length_a   1.000
_cell.length_b   1.000
_cell.length_c   1.000
_cell.angle_alpha   90.00
_cell.angle_beta   90.00
_cell.angle_gamma   90.00
#
_symmetry.space_group_name_H-M   'P 1'
#
loop_
_entity.id
_entity.type
_entity.pdbx_description
1 polymer ?
#
loop_
_entity_poly.entity_id
_entity_poly.type
_entity_poly.pdbx_seq_one_letter_code
_entity_poly.pdbx_strand_id
1 'polypeptide(L)'
;MKPAHHLIVVAVISLQVALQAEAAQLPNQVTLPPLVDVAGKKHAIEKGKPVVLAWTARDCPMAKVYAPRLRQLAAEMMPRGVQFFLIDSSSDATPEQLRKSANSEVPLICDEHGALARLAGARSTTDAVLLDGDGHVEYRGAVDDQYGYQRDAGQGAATYRKDAPARQFLRDAVAAVLAGQPVPTAATDPMGCLLEWTPAPEAAKGTPVFYGDVEKIFRSHCTDCHQSDGYAPFSLVPYENARRHARMIAEVVDERRMPPWSASPAYGHFTNDPSLAAADIERINQWVEAGMPAGAAAKALPPIPPRAEWSIGKPDVIFETEPADVAAEGQMPYRYVRIPTHLTEDHWVDATQIISTSPQVVHHVLIFIEDNAPAPAGAVRPWTPAFDEFSLLEGAKPGEALTWIGRMAPYISKDLNVGGGGGLNGSFATTLAAGRGMVYPPGRAKLLPAGATIVMQIHYTPDGTEHQSKTRLGLRFAKQPPTEPVDSRSIATVAFEIPPGAPAYQVTATKVMQRDATLLSLRPHMHLRGKSFRYIAEFPDGTKEVLLDVPKWDFEWQVEYVLAKPRLLPKGTRLRAIATYDNSKDNPNNPDPTKDVFFGLQSTEEMMIGYFEVVWHDVPKSASLDLPAGAPNL
;
A
#
# COMPACT_ATOMS: atom_id res chain seq x y z
N MET A 1 1.44 74.10 -18.94
CA MET A 1 2.18 73.65 -17.74
C MET A 1 1.89 72.19 -17.55
N LYS A 2 2.83 71.31 -17.82
CA LYS A 2 2.74 69.87 -17.61
C LYS A 2 3.45 69.50 -16.31
N PRO A 3 2.91 68.69 -15.42
CA PRO A 3 3.67 68.15 -14.29
C PRO A 3 4.51 66.94 -14.72
N ALA A 4 5.76 66.97 -14.32
CA ALA A 4 6.74 65.89 -14.53
C ALA A 4 6.40 64.68 -13.63
N HIS A 5 6.29 63.52 -14.23
CA HIS A 5 6.24 62.27 -13.49
C HIS A 5 7.67 61.81 -13.19
N HIS A 6 8.02 61.84 -11.88
CA HIS A 6 9.22 61.18 -11.38
C HIS A 6 8.96 59.67 -11.35
N LEU A 7 9.63 58.95 -12.25
CA LEU A 7 9.79 57.51 -12.15
C LEU A 7 10.72 57.19 -10.98
N ILE A 8 10.18 56.72 -9.88
CA ILE A 8 10.94 56.03 -8.83
C ILE A 8 11.19 54.62 -9.36
N VAL A 9 12.37 54.41 -9.92
CA VAL A 9 12.91 53.06 -10.15
C VAL A 9 13.33 52.54 -8.76
N VAL A 10 12.42 51.86 -8.07
CA VAL A 10 12.76 51.04 -6.91
C VAL A 10 13.53 49.84 -7.49
N ALA A 11 14.83 49.86 -7.29
CA ALA A 11 15.69 48.72 -7.52
C ALA A 11 15.24 47.60 -6.56
N VAL A 12 14.46 46.66 -7.09
CA VAL A 12 14.28 45.32 -6.50
C VAL A 12 15.58 44.57 -6.74
N ILE A 13 16.65 44.99 -6.04
CA ILE A 13 17.81 44.13 -5.79
C ILE A 13 17.32 43.14 -4.73
N SER A 14 16.57 42.24 -5.26
CA SER A 14 16.45 40.85 -4.95
C SER A 14 17.16 40.38 -3.69
N LEU A 15 16.33 39.99 -2.77
CA LEU A 15 16.52 39.01 -1.72
C LEU A 15 16.87 37.60 -2.31
N GLN A 16 17.45 37.52 -3.50
CA GLN A 16 18.01 36.30 -4.09
C GLN A 16 19.38 35.92 -3.52
N VAL A 17 19.99 36.77 -2.68
CA VAL A 17 21.32 36.53 -2.10
C VAL A 17 21.23 35.84 -0.72
N ALA A 18 20.08 35.75 -0.08
CA ALA A 18 19.99 35.17 1.26
C ALA A 18 19.61 33.67 1.29
N LEU A 19 19.28 33.03 0.16
CA LEU A 19 19.07 31.58 0.07
C LEU A 19 20.26 30.84 -0.53
N GLN A 20 21.35 31.55 -0.82
CA GLN A 20 22.68 30.97 -1.12
C GLN A 20 23.58 30.87 0.12
N ALA A 21 23.07 31.23 1.28
CA ALA A 21 23.80 31.05 2.54
C ALA A 21 23.82 29.55 2.89
N GLU A 22 25.02 28.97 2.81
CA GLU A 22 25.42 27.63 3.25
C GLU A 22 24.88 26.42 2.43
N ALA A 23 24.87 26.46 1.14
CA ALA A 23 25.45 25.34 0.44
C ALA A 23 26.95 25.34 0.82
N ALA A 24 27.33 24.59 1.85
CA ALA A 24 28.74 24.22 2.05
C ALA A 24 29.24 23.88 0.66
N GLN A 25 30.28 24.58 0.17
CA GLN A 25 30.73 24.41 -1.22
C GLN A 25 30.98 22.93 -1.42
N LEU A 26 30.08 22.30 -2.18
CA LEU A 26 30.18 20.87 -2.42
C LEU A 26 31.51 20.62 -3.12
N PRO A 27 32.27 19.59 -2.77
CA PRO A 27 33.60 19.40 -3.29
C PRO A 27 33.56 19.31 -4.82
N ASN A 28 34.37 20.11 -5.50
CA ASN A 28 34.52 20.05 -6.96
C ASN A 28 35.44 18.89 -7.39
N GLN A 29 36.20 18.35 -6.48
CA GLN A 29 37.11 17.21 -6.68
C GLN A 29 37.09 16.29 -5.46
N VAL A 30 37.00 14.99 -5.71
CA VAL A 30 36.90 13.95 -4.68
C VAL A 30 38.02 12.94 -4.90
N THR A 31 38.83 12.70 -3.86
CA THR A 31 39.78 11.60 -3.84
C THR A 31 39.19 10.43 -3.07
N LEU A 32 38.78 9.38 -3.79
CA LEU A 32 38.20 8.19 -3.20
C LEU A 32 39.27 7.26 -2.63
N PRO A 33 39.11 6.72 -1.42
CA PRO A 33 39.90 5.60 -0.95
C PRO A 33 39.53 4.32 -1.74
N PRO A 34 40.35 3.25 -1.67
CA PRO A 34 39.92 1.94 -2.15
C PRO A 34 38.64 1.53 -1.44
N LEU A 35 37.59 1.12 -2.21
CA LEU A 35 36.29 0.73 -1.68
C LEU A 35 36.27 -0.77 -1.37
N VAL A 36 35.58 -1.16 -0.30
CA VAL A 36 35.38 -2.56 0.06
C VAL A 36 33.88 -2.85 -0.01
N ASP A 37 33.50 -3.79 -0.85
CA ASP A 37 32.10 -4.17 -0.97
C ASP A 37 31.65 -5.08 0.19
N VAL A 38 30.35 -5.29 0.30
CA VAL A 38 29.76 -6.11 1.37
C VAL A 38 30.17 -7.58 1.31
N ALA A 39 30.73 -8.06 0.20
CA ALA A 39 31.33 -9.39 0.07
C ALA A 39 32.79 -9.42 0.56
N GLY A 40 33.36 -8.28 0.91
CA GLY A 40 34.73 -8.13 1.37
C GLY A 40 35.75 -7.95 0.24
N LYS A 41 35.33 -7.83 -1.01
CA LYS A 41 36.21 -7.59 -2.15
C LYS A 41 36.66 -6.13 -2.18
N LYS A 42 37.95 -5.91 -2.37
CA LYS A 42 38.55 -4.57 -2.50
C LYS A 42 38.50 -4.14 -3.96
N HIS A 43 38.02 -2.91 -4.19
CA HIS A 43 37.97 -2.26 -5.47
C HIS A 43 38.92 -1.05 -5.46
N ALA A 44 39.97 -1.11 -6.26
CA ALA A 44 40.86 0.02 -6.46
C ALA A 44 40.17 1.04 -7.38
N ILE A 45 40.31 2.32 -7.08
CA ILE A 45 39.87 3.39 -7.96
C ILE A 45 40.93 3.58 -9.04
N GLU A 46 40.59 3.25 -10.28
CA GLU A 46 41.51 3.28 -11.40
C GLU A 46 41.58 4.69 -11.98
N LYS A 47 42.78 5.25 -11.98
CA LYS A 47 43.02 6.57 -12.55
C LYS A 47 42.68 6.60 -14.06
N GLY A 48 42.05 7.65 -14.51
CA GLY A 48 41.64 7.82 -15.89
C GLY A 48 40.30 7.16 -16.26
N LYS A 49 39.68 6.45 -15.31
CA LYS A 49 38.32 5.90 -15.51
C LYS A 49 37.27 6.70 -14.75
N PRO A 50 36.13 7.04 -15.37
CA PRO A 50 35.02 7.66 -14.65
C PRO A 50 34.46 6.74 -13.57
N VAL A 51 33.99 7.36 -12.46
CA VAL A 51 33.41 6.66 -11.32
C VAL A 51 31.99 7.17 -11.07
N VAL A 52 31.02 6.26 -10.98
CA VAL A 52 29.66 6.54 -10.53
C VAL A 52 29.50 5.99 -9.11
N LEU A 53 29.10 6.87 -8.20
CA LEU A 53 28.64 6.54 -6.86
C LEU A 53 27.13 6.80 -6.81
N ALA A 54 26.30 5.79 -6.61
CA ALA A 54 24.86 5.93 -6.54
C ALA A 54 24.35 5.46 -5.17
N TRP A 55 23.71 6.38 -4.43
CA TRP A 55 23.23 6.07 -3.08
C TRP A 55 21.91 5.30 -3.15
N THR A 56 21.83 4.31 -2.29
CA THR A 56 20.66 3.46 -2.09
C THR A 56 20.39 3.27 -0.59
N ALA A 57 19.28 2.69 -0.22
CA ALA A 57 18.99 2.23 1.14
C ALA A 57 17.92 1.15 1.12
N ARG A 58 18.07 0.17 1.98
CA ARG A 58 17.16 -0.98 2.08
C ARG A 58 15.73 -0.58 2.47
N ASP A 59 15.57 0.38 3.35
CA ASP A 59 14.32 0.87 3.92
C ASP A 59 13.70 2.06 3.15
N CYS A 60 14.39 2.57 2.12
CA CYS A 60 13.89 3.67 1.32
C CYS A 60 13.07 3.18 0.11
N PRO A 61 11.74 3.45 0.06
CA PRO A 61 10.91 3.07 -1.07
C PRO A 61 11.40 3.62 -2.41
N MET A 62 11.90 4.86 -2.43
CA MET A 62 12.45 5.46 -3.65
C MET A 62 13.72 4.74 -4.13
N ALA A 63 14.60 4.32 -3.22
CA ALA A 63 15.76 3.53 -3.58
C ALA A 63 15.36 2.18 -4.19
N LYS A 64 14.33 1.52 -3.67
CA LYS A 64 13.78 0.28 -4.24
C LYS A 64 13.25 0.48 -5.66
N VAL A 65 12.55 1.58 -5.93
CA VAL A 65 12.05 1.94 -7.28
C VAL A 65 13.20 2.18 -8.25
N TYR A 66 14.28 2.82 -7.81
CA TYR A 66 15.44 3.13 -8.65
C TYR A 66 16.44 1.98 -8.79
N ALA A 67 16.45 0.99 -7.90
CA ALA A 67 17.42 -0.10 -7.91
C ALA A 67 17.49 -0.88 -9.24
N PRO A 68 16.37 -1.26 -9.91
CA PRO A 68 16.43 -1.92 -11.22
C PRO A 68 17.09 -1.05 -12.30
N ARG A 69 16.82 0.27 -12.30
CA ARG A 69 17.39 1.21 -13.28
C ARG A 69 18.87 1.41 -13.08
N LEU A 70 19.31 1.52 -11.83
CA LEU A 70 20.74 1.64 -11.50
C LEU A 70 21.49 0.37 -11.90
N ARG A 71 20.91 -0.82 -11.69
CA ARG A 71 21.49 -2.08 -12.17
C ARG A 71 21.59 -2.12 -13.70
N GLN A 72 20.53 -1.73 -14.39
CA GLN A 72 20.52 -1.67 -15.86
C GLN A 72 21.57 -0.69 -16.38
N LEU A 73 21.67 0.51 -15.78
CA LEU A 73 22.65 1.50 -16.15
C LEU A 73 24.09 1.01 -15.88
N ALA A 74 24.33 0.37 -14.76
CA ALA A 74 25.62 -0.24 -14.44
C ALA A 74 26.01 -1.31 -15.47
N ALA A 75 25.09 -2.23 -15.80
CA ALA A 75 25.32 -3.27 -16.81
C ALA A 75 25.65 -2.70 -18.20
N GLU A 76 25.10 -1.53 -18.55
CA GLU A 76 25.39 -0.82 -19.80
C GLU A 76 26.74 -0.08 -19.77
N MET A 77 27.10 0.54 -18.64
CA MET A 77 28.24 1.48 -18.56
C MET A 77 29.53 0.82 -18.07
N MET A 78 29.49 -0.19 -17.21
CA MET A 78 30.70 -0.88 -16.74
C MET A 78 31.53 -1.50 -17.88
N PRO A 79 30.95 -2.17 -18.90
CA PRO A 79 31.71 -2.67 -20.04
C PRO A 79 32.38 -1.57 -20.87
N ARG A 80 31.93 -0.31 -20.73
CA ARG A 80 32.49 0.88 -21.41
C ARG A 80 33.60 1.55 -20.59
N GLY A 81 34.02 0.94 -19.47
CA GLY A 81 35.13 1.40 -18.65
C GLY A 81 34.73 2.30 -17.47
N VAL A 82 33.45 2.43 -17.14
CA VAL A 82 32.97 3.16 -15.95
C VAL A 82 33.05 2.25 -14.73
N GLN A 83 33.62 2.75 -13.64
CA GLN A 83 33.54 2.08 -12.34
C GLN A 83 32.22 2.48 -11.67
N PHE A 84 31.36 1.54 -11.35
CA PHE A 84 30.02 1.79 -10.81
C PHE A 84 29.86 1.14 -9.44
N PHE A 85 29.41 1.94 -8.45
CA PHE A 85 29.23 1.47 -7.07
C PHE A 85 27.87 1.91 -6.55
N LEU A 86 27.15 0.99 -5.91
CA LEU A 86 26.01 1.30 -5.07
C LEU A 86 26.49 1.54 -3.64
N ILE A 87 25.95 2.55 -2.96
CA ILE A 87 26.39 2.98 -1.62
C ILE A 87 25.18 2.98 -0.70
N ASP A 88 25.25 2.26 0.41
CA ASP A 88 24.27 2.35 1.49
C ASP A 88 24.89 3.03 2.71
N SER A 89 24.40 4.21 3.05
CA SER A 89 24.84 5.02 4.19
C SER A 89 23.82 5.02 5.32
N SER A 90 22.96 3.99 5.43
CA SER A 90 22.00 3.85 6.52
C SER A 90 22.74 3.54 7.83
N SER A 91 22.37 4.20 8.93
CA SER A 91 23.05 4.02 10.23
C SER A 91 22.84 2.63 10.85
N ASP A 92 21.78 1.95 10.48
CA ASP A 92 21.41 0.61 10.94
C ASP A 92 21.87 -0.51 9.98
N ALA A 93 22.46 -0.16 8.83
CA ALA A 93 22.93 -1.12 7.86
C ALA A 93 24.27 -1.72 8.26
N THR A 94 24.32 -3.02 8.41
CA THR A 94 25.58 -3.76 8.59
C THR A 94 25.97 -4.48 7.30
N PRO A 95 27.29 -4.73 7.06
CA PRO A 95 27.73 -5.48 5.88
C PRO A 95 27.06 -6.85 5.75
N GLU A 96 26.74 -7.51 6.87
CA GLU A 96 26.06 -8.80 6.88
C GLU A 96 24.60 -8.70 6.38
N GLN A 97 23.89 -7.68 6.84
CA GLN A 97 22.50 -7.45 6.41
C GLN A 97 22.44 -7.07 4.93
N LEU A 98 23.34 -6.19 4.49
CA LEU A 98 23.41 -5.74 3.09
C LEU A 98 23.85 -6.85 2.14
N ARG A 99 24.66 -7.81 2.62
CA ARG A 99 25.09 -8.96 1.80
C ARG A 99 23.91 -9.82 1.33
N LYS A 100 22.85 -9.92 2.15
CA LYS A 100 21.65 -10.70 1.79
C LYS A 100 20.83 -10.05 0.66
N SER A 101 20.94 -8.73 0.51
CA SER A 101 20.26 -7.95 -0.54
C SER A 101 21.18 -7.53 -1.69
N ALA A 102 22.48 -7.85 -1.60
CA ALA A 102 23.45 -7.49 -2.63
C ALA A 102 23.26 -8.36 -3.87
N ASN A 103 23.10 -7.70 -5.02
CA ASN A 103 23.24 -8.36 -6.31
C ASN A 103 24.74 -8.40 -6.67
N SER A 104 25.25 -9.56 -7.06
CA SER A 104 26.68 -9.78 -7.33
C SER A 104 27.24 -9.00 -8.54
N GLU A 105 26.39 -8.42 -9.37
CA GLU A 105 26.79 -7.73 -10.60
C GLU A 105 27.32 -6.32 -10.38
N VAL A 106 26.78 -5.60 -9.39
CA VAL A 106 27.19 -4.23 -9.05
C VAL A 106 27.70 -4.19 -7.61
N PRO A 107 28.95 -3.78 -7.36
CA PRO A 107 29.48 -3.70 -6.00
C PRO A 107 28.64 -2.80 -5.10
N LEU A 108 28.17 -3.32 -3.95
CA LEU A 108 27.47 -2.58 -2.92
C LEU A 108 28.44 -2.28 -1.76
N ILE A 109 28.57 -1.02 -1.44
CA ILE A 109 29.46 -0.52 -0.36
C ILE A 109 28.61 -0.17 0.86
N CYS A 110 28.96 -0.68 2.01
CA CYS A 110 28.42 -0.25 3.29
C CYS A 110 29.22 0.99 3.76
N ASP A 111 28.58 2.14 3.73
CA ASP A 111 29.17 3.42 4.17
C ASP A 111 28.69 3.74 5.58
N GLU A 112 29.14 2.94 6.55
CA GLU A 112 28.83 3.16 7.96
C GLU A 112 29.15 4.62 8.35
N HIS A 113 28.22 5.29 9.01
CA HIS A 113 28.35 6.68 9.43
C HIS A 113 28.41 7.72 8.30
N GLY A 114 28.15 7.36 7.04
CA GLY A 114 28.06 8.30 5.92
C GLY A 114 29.36 9.05 5.58
N ALA A 115 30.50 8.44 5.79
CA ALA A 115 31.80 9.09 5.51
C ALA A 115 31.98 9.34 4.01
N LEU A 116 31.66 8.36 3.19
CA LEU A 116 31.71 8.46 1.73
C LEU A 116 30.64 9.44 1.20
N ALA A 117 29.45 9.43 1.79
CA ALA A 117 28.40 10.37 1.43
C ALA A 117 28.83 11.83 1.71
N ARG A 118 29.43 12.10 2.86
CA ARG A 118 29.97 13.44 3.16
C ARG A 118 31.11 13.83 2.22
N LEU A 119 32.00 12.88 1.93
CA LEU A 119 33.14 13.11 1.02
C LEU A 119 32.67 13.48 -0.39
N ALA A 120 31.66 12.79 -0.89
CA ALA A 120 31.10 13.03 -2.23
C ALA A 120 30.01 14.11 -2.27
N GLY A 121 29.52 14.57 -1.10
CA GLY A 121 28.47 15.57 -0.97
C GLY A 121 27.07 15.05 -1.28
N ALA A 122 26.83 13.72 -1.17
CA ALA A 122 25.51 13.15 -1.31
C ALA A 122 24.63 13.49 -0.10
N ARG A 123 23.34 13.74 -0.31
CA ARG A 123 22.41 14.22 0.71
C ARG A 123 21.21 13.30 0.92
N SER A 124 20.90 12.47 -0.08
CA SER A 124 19.75 11.58 -0.02
C SER A 124 20.05 10.24 -0.69
N THR A 125 19.24 9.24 -0.41
CA THR A 125 19.18 8.04 -1.24
C THR A 125 18.71 8.42 -2.64
N THR A 126 19.11 7.65 -3.67
CA THR A 126 18.94 7.99 -5.10
C THR A 126 19.79 9.18 -5.58
N ASP A 127 20.58 9.80 -4.72
CA ASP A 127 21.62 10.73 -5.16
C ASP A 127 22.69 9.95 -5.95
N ALA A 128 23.15 10.52 -7.06
CA ALA A 128 24.20 9.95 -7.86
C ALA A 128 25.30 11.00 -8.08
N VAL A 129 26.55 10.59 -7.92
CA VAL A 129 27.73 11.43 -8.16
C VAL A 129 28.58 10.77 -9.23
N LEU A 130 28.86 11.50 -10.30
CA LEU A 130 29.78 11.10 -11.36
C LEU A 130 31.08 11.87 -11.22
N LEU A 131 32.17 11.13 -11.11
CA LEU A 131 33.54 11.67 -11.16
C LEU A 131 34.16 11.35 -12.51
N ASP A 132 34.95 12.26 -13.03
CA ASP A 132 35.83 11.98 -14.16
C ASP A 132 37.05 11.11 -13.75
N GLY A 133 37.94 10.81 -14.68
CA GLY A 133 39.15 9.99 -14.42
C GLY A 133 40.19 10.62 -13.48
N ASP A 134 40.08 11.91 -13.17
CA ASP A 134 40.93 12.66 -12.26
C ASP A 134 40.21 13.02 -10.94
N GLY A 135 38.97 12.59 -10.77
CA GLY A 135 38.18 12.77 -9.57
C GLY A 135 37.43 14.09 -9.49
N HIS A 136 37.29 14.85 -10.60
CA HIS A 136 36.41 16.01 -10.63
C HIS A 136 34.96 15.59 -10.68
N VAL A 137 34.10 16.32 -9.97
CA VAL A 137 32.67 16.07 -9.93
C VAL A 137 32.02 16.67 -11.18
N GLU A 138 31.64 15.82 -12.11
CA GLU A 138 31.01 16.19 -13.37
C GLU A 138 29.48 16.25 -13.27
N TYR A 139 28.89 15.41 -12.42
CA TYR A 139 27.47 15.38 -12.15
C TYR A 139 27.16 15.05 -10.70
N ARG A 140 26.10 15.66 -10.17
CA ARG A 140 25.51 15.29 -8.88
C ARG A 140 24.00 15.49 -8.90
N GLY A 141 23.24 14.48 -8.46
CA GLY A 141 21.80 14.60 -8.32
C GLY A 141 20.99 13.36 -8.69
N ALA A 142 19.81 13.58 -9.24
CA ALA A 142 18.83 12.57 -9.57
C ALA A 142 19.30 11.62 -10.69
N VAL A 143 18.85 10.37 -10.65
CA VAL A 143 19.09 9.39 -11.73
C VAL A 143 18.38 9.83 -13.01
N ASP A 144 17.12 10.28 -12.87
CA ASP A 144 16.25 10.77 -13.96
C ASP A 144 15.20 11.76 -13.42
N ASP A 145 14.28 12.21 -14.26
CA ASP A 145 13.22 13.17 -13.93
C ASP A 145 11.84 12.52 -13.77
N GLN A 146 11.73 11.23 -13.48
CA GLN A 146 10.43 10.62 -13.28
C GLN A 146 9.77 11.07 -11.99
N TYR A 147 10.56 11.25 -10.95
CA TYR A 147 10.10 11.77 -9.65
C TYR A 147 10.88 13.03 -9.33
N GLY A 148 10.22 14.04 -8.83
CA GLY A 148 10.89 15.29 -8.50
C GLY A 148 10.08 16.18 -7.59
N TYR A 149 10.75 17.29 -7.22
CA TYR A 149 10.20 18.34 -6.37
C TYR A 149 10.32 19.65 -7.13
N GLN A 150 9.18 20.27 -7.47
CA GLN A 150 9.15 21.51 -8.24
C GLN A 150 8.69 22.65 -7.32
N ARG A 151 9.46 23.73 -7.30
CA ARG A 151 9.07 24.98 -6.67
C ARG A 151 8.57 25.94 -7.73
N ASP A 152 7.27 26.15 -7.77
CA ASP A 152 6.70 27.19 -8.62
C ASP A 152 6.61 28.50 -7.83
N ALA A 153 7.17 29.56 -8.41
CA ALA A 153 7.15 30.89 -7.81
C ALA A 153 5.67 31.36 -7.66
N GLY A 154 5.13 31.27 -6.44
CA GLY A 154 3.80 31.77 -6.09
C GLY A 154 2.73 30.71 -5.85
N GLN A 155 3.00 29.40 -6.04
CA GLN A 155 2.03 28.33 -5.78
C GLN A 155 2.49 27.30 -4.72
N GLY A 156 3.64 27.53 -4.09
CA GLY A 156 4.27 26.57 -3.18
C GLY A 156 5.09 25.52 -3.92
N ALA A 157 5.73 24.64 -3.15
CA ALA A 157 6.47 23.52 -3.72
C ALA A 157 5.52 22.33 -3.91
N ALA A 158 5.53 21.74 -5.09
CA ALA A 158 4.79 20.53 -5.41
C ALA A 158 5.75 19.41 -5.80
N THR A 159 5.46 18.21 -5.34
CA THR A 159 6.08 17.00 -5.84
C THR A 159 5.40 16.56 -7.13
N TYR A 160 6.13 15.88 -7.98
CA TYR A 160 5.57 15.32 -9.21
C TYR A 160 6.06 13.91 -9.47
N ARG A 161 5.22 13.13 -10.11
CA ARG A 161 5.55 11.84 -10.71
C ARG A 161 5.13 11.84 -12.17
N LYS A 162 6.02 11.38 -13.05
CA LYS A 162 5.73 11.12 -14.47
C LYS A 162 5.54 9.64 -14.69
N ASP A 163 4.78 9.25 -15.70
CA ASP A 163 4.59 7.83 -16.06
C ASP A 163 5.92 7.19 -16.52
N ALA A 164 6.76 7.97 -17.19
CA ALA A 164 8.12 7.58 -17.58
C ALA A 164 9.05 8.79 -17.52
N PRO A 165 10.37 8.58 -17.32
CA PRO A 165 11.33 9.68 -17.35
C PRO A 165 11.46 10.26 -18.75
N ALA A 166 11.36 11.60 -18.87
CA ALA A 166 11.63 12.33 -20.11
C ALA A 166 13.12 12.67 -20.24
N ARG A 167 13.86 12.75 -19.14
CA ARG A 167 15.29 13.05 -19.08
C ARG A 167 16.00 12.02 -18.21
N GLN A 168 17.13 11.51 -18.68
CA GLN A 168 17.93 10.49 -17.97
C GLN A 168 19.27 11.09 -17.53
N PHE A 169 19.20 11.98 -16.54
CA PHE A 169 20.30 12.84 -16.14
C PHE A 169 21.63 12.12 -15.93
N LEU A 170 21.64 11.05 -15.15
CA LEU A 170 22.88 10.30 -14.88
C LEU A 170 23.39 9.59 -16.13
N ARG A 171 22.52 9.00 -16.94
CA ARG A 171 22.89 8.35 -18.21
C ARG A 171 23.53 9.36 -19.18
N ASP A 172 22.88 10.53 -19.34
CA ASP A 172 23.33 11.58 -20.25
C ASP A 172 24.70 12.15 -19.79
N ALA A 173 24.88 12.32 -18.47
CA ALA A 173 26.13 12.77 -17.89
C ALA A 173 27.27 11.76 -18.13
N VAL A 174 27.03 10.47 -17.85
CA VAL A 174 28.04 9.41 -18.09
C VAL A 174 28.40 9.34 -19.57
N ALA A 175 27.40 9.42 -20.46
CA ALA A 175 27.65 9.40 -21.91
C ALA A 175 28.50 10.59 -22.37
N ALA A 176 28.25 11.80 -21.84
CA ALA A 176 29.03 13.01 -22.14
C ALA A 176 30.49 12.86 -21.68
N VAL A 177 30.72 12.41 -20.42
CA VAL A 177 32.10 12.22 -19.91
C VAL A 177 32.86 11.17 -20.73
N LEU A 178 32.23 10.04 -21.08
CA LEU A 178 32.87 9.03 -21.93
C LEU A 178 33.19 9.54 -23.33
N ALA A 179 32.43 10.53 -23.82
CA ALA A 179 32.69 11.19 -25.14
C ALA A 179 33.63 12.38 -25.05
N GLY A 180 34.13 12.74 -23.86
CA GLY A 180 34.93 13.94 -23.64
C GLY A 180 34.18 15.24 -23.91
N GLN A 181 32.86 15.23 -23.73
CA GLN A 181 31.97 16.37 -23.93
C GLN A 181 31.52 16.97 -22.60
N PRO A 182 31.20 18.26 -22.53
CA PRO A 182 30.60 18.86 -21.33
C PRO A 182 29.29 18.20 -20.97
N VAL A 183 29.07 17.97 -19.65
CA VAL A 183 27.83 17.39 -19.11
C VAL A 183 26.68 18.40 -19.32
N PRO A 184 25.56 17.98 -19.94
CA PRO A 184 24.45 18.88 -20.28
C PRO A 184 23.77 19.50 -19.05
N THR A 185 23.78 18.79 -17.93
CA THR A 185 23.22 19.23 -16.65
C THR A 185 24.13 18.74 -15.56
N ALA A 186 24.87 19.66 -14.90
CA ALA A 186 25.86 19.30 -13.90
C ALA A 186 25.25 18.96 -12.52
N ALA A 187 24.05 19.46 -12.22
CA ALA A 187 23.39 19.21 -10.94
C ALA A 187 21.88 19.19 -11.05
N THR A 188 21.24 18.34 -10.25
CA THR A 188 19.78 18.25 -10.08
C THR A 188 19.45 17.93 -8.62
N ASP A 189 18.18 18.05 -8.21
CA ASP A 189 17.73 17.72 -6.87
C ASP A 189 17.05 16.32 -6.88
N PRO A 190 17.64 15.31 -6.21
CA PRO A 190 17.10 13.96 -6.23
C PRO A 190 15.89 13.82 -5.31
N MET A 191 14.93 12.98 -5.71
CA MET A 191 13.82 12.55 -4.87
C MET A 191 14.20 11.27 -4.13
N GLY A 192 14.50 11.38 -2.84
CA GLY A 192 14.91 10.25 -2.02
C GLY A 192 14.83 10.56 -0.53
N CYS A 193 15.11 9.54 0.28
CA CYS A 193 15.18 9.70 1.73
C CYS A 193 16.46 10.44 2.11
N LEU A 194 16.39 11.43 3.01
CA LEU A 194 17.57 12.17 3.44
C LEU A 194 18.54 11.26 4.18
N LEU A 195 19.82 11.46 3.96
CA LEU A 195 20.88 10.82 4.75
C LEU A 195 20.97 11.51 6.13
N GLU A 196 21.19 10.74 7.18
CA GLU A 196 21.06 11.20 8.58
C GLU A 196 22.00 12.37 8.95
N TRP A 197 23.15 12.44 8.33
CA TRP A 197 24.13 13.51 8.60
C TRP A 197 23.72 14.89 8.07
N THR A 198 22.67 14.98 7.25
CA THR A 198 22.20 16.25 6.71
C THR A 198 21.62 17.13 7.84
N PRO A 199 22.18 18.33 8.14
CA PRO A 199 21.71 19.14 9.27
C PRO A 199 20.27 19.63 9.05
N ALA A 200 19.52 19.72 10.17
CA ALA A 200 18.21 20.34 10.15
C ALA A 200 18.35 21.88 10.28
N PRO A 201 17.62 22.68 9.51
CA PRO A 201 17.64 24.12 9.67
C PRO A 201 16.94 24.56 10.96
N GLU A 202 17.28 25.73 11.46
CA GLU A 202 16.48 26.41 12.47
C GLU A 202 15.13 26.88 11.87
N ALA A 203 14.08 26.80 12.68
CA ALA A 203 12.75 27.22 12.24
C ALA A 203 12.67 28.74 12.12
N ALA A 204 12.23 29.27 10.98
CA ALA A 204 11.84 30.64 10.86
C ALA A 204 10.54 30.90 11.68
N LYS A 205 10.32 32.15 12.11
CA LYS A 205 9.13 32.51 12.88
C LYS A 205 7.84 32.24 12.07
N GLY A 206 6.92 31.49 12.64
CA GLY A 206 5.63 31.16 12.03
C GLY A 206 5.67 29.94 11.10
N THR A 207 6.82 29.32 10.92
CA THR A 207 6.96 28.07 10.15
C THR A 207 6.49 26.87 10.98
N PRO A 208 5.75 25.90 10.41
CA PRO A 208 5.46 24.65 11.09
C PRO A 208 6.74 23.93 11.52
N VAL A 209 6.70 23.32 12.69
CA VAL A 209 7.80 22.52 13.23
C VAL A 209 7.32 21.09 13.50
N PHE A 210 8.24 20.15 13.60
CA PHE A 210 7.85 18.76 13.88
C PHE A 210 7.18 18.64 15.25
N TYR A 211 7.91 18.96 16.33
CA TYR A 211 7.37 18.85 17.68
C TYR A 211 6.30 19.92 17.96
N GLY A 212 5.07 19.48 18.16
CA GLY A 212 3.91 20.32 18.46
C GLY A 212 2.98 20.59 17.28
N ASP A 213 3.45 20.48 16.03
CA ASP A 213 2.62 20.69 14.83
C ASP A 213 2.47 19.38 14.02
N VAL A 214 3.51 18.97 13.28
CA VAL A 214 3.47 17.85 12.35
C VAL A 214 3.39 16.50 13.07
N GLU A 215 4.04 16.38 14.23
CA GLU A 215 3.99 15.17 15.06
C GLU A 215 2.55 14.77 15.41
N LYS A 216 1.67 15.74 15.67
CA LYS A 216 0.25 15.49 15.99
C LYS A 216 -0.47 14.86 14.79
N ILE A 217 -0.21 15.37 13.59
CA ILE A 217 -0.80 14.85 12.36
C ILE A 217 -0.33 13.41 12.16
N PHE A 218 0.97 13.16 12.29
CA PHE A 218 1.52 11.81 12.12
C PHE A 218 0.98 10.83 13.15
N ARG A 219 0.88 11.25 14.42
CA ARG A 219 0.29 10.43 15.49
C ARG A 219 -1.17 10.05 15.24
N SER A 220 -1.94 10.94 14.65
CA SER A 220 -3.37 10.72 14.41
C SER A 220 -3.64 9.86 13.15
N HIS A 221 -2.78 9.94 12.12
CA HIS A 221 -3.09 9.39 10.80
C HIS A 221 -2.06 8.40 10.25
N CYS A 222 -0.83 8.39 10.78
CA CYS A 222 0.26 7.64 10.16
C CYS A 222 0.86 6.56 11.07
N THR A 223 1.03 6.84 12.37
CA THR A 223 1.81 5.98 13.27
C THR A 223 1.13 4.67 13.63
N ASP A 224 -0.17 4.51 13.37
CA ASP A 224 -0.83 3.21 13.47
C ASP A 224 -0.13 2.13 12.60
N CYS A 225 0.43 2.54 11.46
CA CYS A 225 1.18 1.68 10.58
C CYS A 225 2.68 1.96 10.65
N HIS A 226 3.07 3.24 10.70
CA HIS A 226 4.44 3.73 10.63
C HIS A 226 5.07 3.97 12.01
N GLN A 227 5.23 2.90 12.81
CA GLN A 227 5.99 2.87 14.06
C GLN A 227 6.95 1.68 14.06
N SER A 228 7.85 1.59 15.03
CA SER A 228 8.95 0.59 15.04
C SER A 228 8.48 -0.87 15.00
N ASP A 229 7.33 -1.16 15.58
CA ASP A 229 6.63 -2.44 15.60
C ASP A 229 5.37 -2.43 14.74
N GLY A 230 5.26 -1.48 13.83
CA GLY A 230 4.17 -1.34 12.87
C GLY A 230 4.32 -2.23 11.64
N TYR A 231 3.37 -2.12 10.74
CA TYR A 231 3.30 -2.93 9.51
C TYR A 231 3.94 -2.27 8.31
N ALA A 232 4.13 -0.94 8.38
CA ALA A 232 4.77 -0.18 7.31
C ALA A 232 6.28 -0.45 7.28
N PRO A 233 6.92 -0.31 6.11
CA PRO A 233 8.34 -0.66 5.93
C PRO A 233 9.30 0.23 6.72
N PHE A 234 8.83 1.35 7.27
CA PHE A 234 9.62 2.28 8.08
C PHE A 234 8.76 3.00 9.12
N SER A 235 9.39 3.44 10.20
CA SER A 235 8.74 4.23 11.25
C SER A 235 8.82 5.72 10.93
N LEU A 236 7.78 6.49 11.32
CA LEU A 236 7.77 7.95 11.33
C LEU A 236 8.06 8.54 12.70
N VAL A 237 8.51 7.73 13.63
CA VAL A 237 8.96 8.13 14.98
C VAL A 237 10.31 7.48 15.22
N PRO A 238 11.29 8.18 15.75
CA PRO A 238 11.32 9.59 16.18
C PRO A 238 11.39 10.60 15.00
N TYR A 239 11.60 11.86 15.33
CA TYR A 239 11.71 12.97 14.37
C TYR A 239 12.69 12.69 13.21
N GLU A 240 13.83 12.11 13.48
CA GLU A 240 14.87 11.82 12.50
C GLU A 240 14.33 10.91 11.38
N ASN A 241 13.53 9.92 11.73
CA ASN A 241 12.88 9.02 10.77
C ASN A 241 11.84 9.77 9.92
N ALA A 242 11.00 10.58 10.55
CA ALA A 242 10.02 11.41 9.84
C ALA A 242 10.71 12.36 8.86
N ARG A 243 11.77 13.03 9.32
CA ARG A 243 12.56 13.96 8.52
C ARG A 243 13.24 13.27 7.34
N ARG A 244 13.78 12.08 7.55
CA ARG A 244 14.42 11.26 6.51
C ARG A 244 13.50 11.00 5.33
N HIS A 245 12.21 10.77 5.59
CA HIS A 245 11.20 10.42 4.58
C HIS A 245 10.33 11.63 4.13
N ALA A 246 10.59 12.82 4.66
CA ALA A 246 9.67 13.95 4.59
C ALA A 246 9.28 14.37 3.16
N ARG A 247 10.23 14.37 2.20
CA ARG A 247 9.94 14.72 0.80
C ARG A 247 8.99 13.73 0.15
N MET A 248 9.21 12.43 0.40
CA MET A 248 8.31 11.38 -0.06
C MET A 248 6.94 11.45 0.62
N ILE A 249 6.91 11.80 1.93
CA ILE A 249 5.66 12.01 2.66
C ILE A 249 4.86 13.13 1.99
N ALA A 250 5.47 14.27 1.68
CA ALA A 250 4.80 15.37 1.00
C ALA A 250 4.19 14.91 -0.33
N GLU A 251 4.94 14.17 -1.16
CA GLU A 251 4.45 13.61 -2.41
C GLU A 251 3.22 12.73 -2.19
N VAL A 252 3.32 11.72 -1.32
CA VAL A 252 2.26 10.72 -1.17
C VAL A 252 0.99 11.30 -0.52
N VAL A 253 1.10 12.34 0.30
CA VAL A 253 -0.09 13.01 0.88
C VAL A 253 -0.73 13.98 -0.10
N ASP A 254 0.04 14.68 -0.94
CA ASP A 254 -0.47 15.52 -2.02
C ASP A 254 -1.26 14.71 -3.04
N GLU A 255 -0.71 13.58 -3.47
CA GLU A 255 -1.35 12.66 -4.40
C GLU A 255 -2.47 11.83 -3.75
N ARG A 256 -2.69 11.99 -2.43
CA ARG A 256 -3.65 11.22 -1.61
C ARG A 256 -3.45 9.71 -1.71
N ARG A 257 -2.19 9.27 -1.90
CA ARG A 257 -1.81 7.85 -1.81
C ARG A 257 -1.66 7.40 -0.35
N MET A 258 -1.35 8.35 0.56
CA MET A 258 -1.24 8.11 2.00
C MET A 258 -1.99 9.19 2.79
N PRO A 259 -2.71 8.81 3.88
CA PRO A 259 -3.09 7.44 4.23
C PRO A 259 -3.90 6.78 3.12
N PRO A 260 -3.86 5.42 2.96
CA PRO A 260 -4.55 4.73 1.88
C PRO A 260 -6.07 4.83 2.04
N TRP A 261 -6.69 5.63 1.19
CA TRP A 261 -8.13 5.85 1.18
C TRP A 261 -8.59 6.35 -0.18
N SER A 262 -9.45 5.57 -0.82
CA SER A 262 -9.87 5.85 -2.20
C SER A 262 -11.36 6.19 -2.33
N ALA A 263 -12.13 6.23 -1.22
CA ALA A 263 -13.53 6.64 -1.29
C ALA A 263 -13.66 8.13 -1.61
N SER A 264 -14.56 8.44 -2.53
CA SER A 264 -14.94 9.81 -2.86
C SER A 264 -15.60 10.48 -1.64
N PRO A 265 -15.19 11.68 -1.22
CA PRO A 265 -15.82 12.39 -0.11
C PRO A 265 -17.25 12.86 -0.43
N ALA A 266 -17.68 12.76 -1.68
CA ALA A 266 -19.04 13.13 -2.10
C ALA A 266 -20.11 12.10 -1.71
N TYR A 267 -19.71 10.86 -1.37
CA TYR A 267 -20.65 9.77 -1.13
C TYR A 267 -20.23 8.93 0.07
N GLY A 268 -21.21 8.58 0.89
CA GLY A 268 -20.97 7.80 2.11
C GLY A 268 -20.23 8.60 3.18
N HIS A 269 -20.29 8.10 4.40
CA HIS A 269 -19.47 8.54 5.53
C HIS A 269 -19.03 7.30 6.28
N PHE A 270 -17.74 7.20 6.59
CA PHE A 270 -17.14 5.99 7.12
C PHE A 270 -16.42 6.28 8.45
N THR A 271 -16.54 5.37 9.41
CA THR A 271 -15.90 5.52 10.74
C THR A 271 -14.40 5.32 10.70
N ASN A 272 -13.92 4.60 9.71
CA ASN A 272 -12.52 4.23 9.53
C ASN A 272 -11.81 5.04 8.45
N ASP A 273 -12.31 6.23 8.11
CA ASP A 273 -11.68 7.16 7.17
C ASP A 273 -10.41 7.77 7.79
N PRO A 274 -9.21 7.41 7.30
CA PRO A 274 -7.94 7.94 7.77
C PRO A 274 -7.49 9.19 6.99
N SER A 275 -8.27 9.67 6.03
CA SER A 275 -7.85 10.72 5.12
C SER A 275 -7.46 12.01 5.85
N LEU A 276 -6.47 12.72 5.29
CA LEU A 276 -6.00 13.99 5.82
C LEU A 276 -6.91 15.14 5.36
N ALA A 277 -7.17 16.07 6.27
CA ALA A 277 -7.74 17.36 5.90
C ALA A 277 -6.75 18.17 5.02
N ALA A 278 -7.26 18.99 4.12
CA ALA A 278 -6.42 19.82 3.25
C ALA A 278 -5.45 20.71 4.05
N ALA A 279 -5.88 21.21 5.22
CA ALA A 279 -5.03 22.01 6.10
C ALA A 279 -3.86 21.22 6.71
N ASP A 280 -4.02 19.92 6.93
CA ASP A 280 -2.95 19.08 7.47
C ASP A 280 -1.94 18.72 6.38
N ILE A 281 -2.40 18.47 5.15
CA ILE A 281 -1.52 18.30 3.98
C ILE A 281 -0.68 19.56 3.77
N GLU A 282 -1.33 20.74 3.74
CA GLU A 282 -0.64 22.02 3.59
C GLU A 282 0.40 22.26 4.70
N ARG A 283 0.10 21.88 5.95
CA ARG A 283 1.04 22.01 7.07
C ARG A 283 2.25 21.09 6.93
N ILE A 284 2.06 19.86 6.44
CA ILE A 284 3.16 18.94 6.13
C ILE A 284 4.04 19.55 5.04
N ASN A 285 3.45 20.07 3.97
CA ASN A 285 4.19 20.66 2.86
C ASN A 285 5.00 21.87 3.29
N GLN A 286 4.40 22.79 4.04
CA GLN A 286 5.10 23.96 4.60
C GLN A 286 6.27 23.55 5.50
N TRP A 287 6.11 22.48 6.28
CA TRP A 287 7.21 21.95 7.10
C TRP A 287 8.35 21.39 6.23
N VAL A 288 8.01 20.67 5.16
CA VAL A 288 9.01 20.13 4.21
C VAL A 288 9.73 21.24 3.46
N GLU A 289 8.99 22.27 2.99
CA GLU A 289 9.54 23.45 2.30
C GLU A 289 10.51 24.24 3.18
N ALA A 290 10.19 24.34 4.47
CA ALA A 290 11.05 25.03 5.44
C ALA A 290 12.32 24.24 5.81
N GLY A 291 12.55 23.07 5.19
CA GLY A 291 13.71 22.20 5.48
C GLY A 291 13.52 21.32 6.69
N MET A 292 12.30 21.09 7.09
CA MET A 292 11.90 20.12 8.12
C MET A 292 12.46 20.44 9.53
N PRO A 293 12.25 21.62 10.07
CA PRO A 293 12.76 21.99 11.38
C PRO A 293 12.12 21.14 12.49
N ALA A 294 12.96 20.74 13.49
CA ALA A 294 12.51 19.92 14.61
C ALA A 294 11.55 20.66 15.56
N GLY A 295 11.82 21.92 15.82
CA GLY A 295 11.16 22.65 16.90
C GLY A 295 11.71 22.29 18.30
N ALA A 296 11.04 22.76 19.34
CA ALA A 296 11.48 22.53 20.71
C ALA A 296 11.10 21.12 21.18
N ALA A 297 12.09 20.29 21.53
CA ALA A 297 11.87 18.92 22.02
C ALA A 297 10.95 18.85 23.27
N ALA A 298 10.87 19.90 24.06
CA ALA A 298 9.94 19.98 25.19
C ALA A 298 8.45 19.95 24.79
N LYS A 299 8.13 20.13 23.48
CA LYS A 299 6.78 20.02 22.93
C LYS A 299 6.50 18.63 22.32
N ALA A 300 7.45 17.72 22.34
CA ALA A 300 7.26 16.35 21.87
C ALA A 300 6.12 15.66 22.61
N LEU A 301 5.35 14.87 21.88
CA LEU A 301 4.32 14.04 22.48
C LEU A 301 4.95 12.88 23.28
N PRO A 302 4.24 12.32 24.27
CA PRO A 302 4.71 11.14 24.98
C PRO A 302 5.09 10.01 24.01
N PRO A 303 6.06 9.15 24.34
CA PRO A 303 6.40 8.00 23.53
C PRO A 303 5.18 7.13 23.18
N ILE A 304 5.14 6.56 21.99
CA ILE A 304 4.11 5.58 21.63
C ILE A 304 4.42 4.30 22.43
N PRO A 305 3.45 3.76 23.20
CA PRO A 305 3.66 2.48 23.85
C PRO A 305 3.86 1.38 22.80
N PRO A 306 4.66 0.34 23.10
CA PRO A 306 4.79 -0.82 22.23
C PRO A 306 3.42 -1.41 21.91
N ARG A 307 3.24 -1.86 20.69
CA ARG A 307 1.97 -2.46 20.25
C ARG A 307 1.79 -3.81 20.94
N ALA A 308 0.58 -4.04 21.44
CA ALA A 308 0.22 -5.39 21.84
C ALA A 308 0.17 -6.31 20.61
N GLU A 309 0.70 -7.52 20.72
CA GLU A 309 0.65 -8.51 19.65
C GLU A 309 -0.78 -8.67 19.09
N TRP A 310 -1.75 -8.71 19.98
CA TRP A 310 -3.17 -8.79 19.65
C TRP A 310 -3.88 -7.50 20.05
N SER A 311 -4.23 -6.66 19.07
CA SER A 311 -4.99 -5.41 19.31
C SER A 311 -6.44 -5.68 19.73
N ILE A 312 -6.95 -6.89 19.48
CA ILE A 312 -8.28 -7.35 19.90
C ILE A 312 -8.33 -7.81 21.37
N GLY A 313 -7.20 -7.73 22.09
CA GLY A 313 -6.99 -8.39 23.38
C GLY A 313 -6.57 -9.84 23.20
N LYS A 314 -6.53 -10.62 24.30
CA LYS A 314 -6.16 -12.03 24.22
C LYS A 314 -7.20 -12.82 23.41
N PRO A 315 -6.81 -13.48 22.30
CA PRO A 315 -7.71 -14.37 21.57
C PRO A 315 -8.10 -15.60 22.43
N ASP A 316 -9.32 -16.09 22.22
CA ASP A 316 -9.76 -17.36 22.83
C ASP A 316 -9.18 -18.55 22.07
N VAL A 317 -8.99 -18.41 20.75
CA VAL A 317 -8.37 -19.43 19.90
C VAL A 317 -7.48 -18.77 18.84
N ILE A 318 -6.39 -19.46 18.50
CA ILE A 318 -5.46 -19.05 17.44
C ILE A 318 -5.30 -20.21 16.46
N PHE A 319 -5.48 -19.92 15.18
CA PHE A 319 -5.20 -20.84 14.07
C PHE A 319 -3.96 -20.37 13.34
N GLU A 320 -3.01 -21.26 13.11
CA GLU A 320 -1.69 -20.92 12.53
C GLU A 320 -1.41 -21.79 11.31
N THR A 321 -0.79 -21.20 10.28
CA THR A 321 -0.32 -21.95 9.12
C THR A 321 1.05 -22.54 9.35
N GLU A 322 1.40 -23.60 8.61
CA GLU A 322 2.81 -23.97 8.43
C GLU A 322 3.57 -22.83 7.74
N PRO A 323 4.87 -22.69 7.99
CA PRO A 323 5.70 -21.70 7.32
C PRO A 323 5.61 -21.82 5.79
N ALA A 324 5.64 -20.69 5.10
CA ALA A 324 5.75 -20.62 3.65
C ALA A 324 7.01 -19.86 3.27
N ASP A 325 7.75 -20.38 2.31
CA ASP A 325 8.85 -19.67 1.70
C ASP A 325 8.29 -18.65 0.71
N VAL A 326 8.72 -17.40 0.84
CA VAL A 326 8.38 -16.28 -0.06
C VAL A 326 9.65 -15.89 -0.79
N ALA A 327 9.62 -16.01 -2.11
CA ALA A 327 10.75 -15.68 -2.97
C ALA A 327 11.10 -14.18 -2.90
N ALA A 328 12.35 -13.83 -3.18
CA ALA A 328 12.78 -12.43 -3.23
C ALA A 328 12.14 -11.65 -4.37
N GLU A 329 11.89 -12.30 -5.51
CA GLU A 329 11.40 -11.66 -6.74
C GLU A 329 10.38 -12.55 -7.45
N GLY A 330 9.64 -11.97 -8.39
CA GLY A 330 8.66 -12.67 -9.21
C GLY A 330 7.25 -12.61 -8.65
N GLN A 331 6.32 -13.27 -9.34
CA GLN A 331 4.93 -13.34 -8.94
C GLN A 331 4.67 -14.59 -8.12
N MET A 332 4.09 -14.42 -6.92
CA MET A 332 3.70 -15.54 -6.06
C MET A 332 2.24 -15.92 -6.32
N PRO A 333 1.93 -17.22 -6.51
CA PRO A 333 0.54 -17.68 -6.59
C PRO A 333 -0.17 -17.53 -5.25
N TYR A 334 -1.49 -17.41 -5.26
CA TYR A 334 -2.29 -17.46 -4.03
C TYR A 334 -2.11 -18.79 -3.31
N ARG A 335 -1.86 -18.71 -2.01
CA ARG A 335 -1.75 -19.89 -1.13
C ARG A 335 -3.05 -20.10 -0.39
N TYR A 336 -3.60 -21.31 -0.49
CA TYR A 336 -4.78 -21.73 0.25
C TYR A 336 -4.39 -22.72 1.33
N VAL A 337 -4.74 -22.41 2.58
CA VAL A 337 -4.46 -23.27 3.74
C VAL A 337 -5.76 -23.61 4.45
N ARG A 338 -6.04 -24.91 4.59
CA ARG A 338 -7.21 -25.42 5.31
C ARG A 338 -6.84 -25.88 6.70
N ILE A 339 -7.52 -25.37 7.71
CA ILE A 339 -7.28 -25.66 9.12
C ILE A 339 -8.61 -26.08 9.75
N PRO A 340 -8.81 -27.37 10.05
CA PRO A 340 -9.97 -27.83 10.81
C PRO A 340 -10.01 -27.16 12.19
N THR A 341 -11.15 -26.62 12.59
CA THR A 341 -11.27 -25.92 13.87
C THR A 341 -11.28 -26.85 15.07
N HIS A 342 -11.74 -28.09 14.89
CA HIS A 342 -11.98 -29.06 15.95
C HIS A 342 -12.92 -28.55 17.07
N LEU A 343 -13.67 -27.48 16.81
CA LEU A 343 -14.68 -26.96 17.74
C LEU A 343 -15.88 -27.89 17.75
N THR A 344 -16.35 -28.22 18.95
CA THR A 344 -17.47 -29.14 19.15
C THR A 344 -18.81 -28.45 19.27
N GLU A 345 -18.82 -27.13 19.39
CA GLU A 345 -20.01 -26.30 19.48
C GLU A 345 -19.86 -25.04 18.64
N ASP A 346 -20.97 -24.39 18.32
CA ASP A 346 -21.01 -23.13 17.59
C ASP A 346 -20.50 -21.99 18.47
N HIS A 347 -19.64 -21.13 17.93
CA HIS A 347 -19.11 -19.96 18.63
C HIS A 347 -19.47 -18.67 17.90
N TRP A 348 -19.84 -17.65 18.66
CA TRP A 348 -20.00 -16.30 18.17
C TRP A 348 -18.68 -15.54 18.31
N VAL A 349 -18.15 -15.00 17.21
CA VAL A 349 -16.88 -14.29 17.15
C VAL A 349 -17.15 -12.80 17.08
N ASP A 350 -16.75 -12.07 18.13
CA ASP A 350 -16.91 -10.61 18.22
C ASP A 350 -15.65 -9.83 17.83
N ALA A 351 -14.49 -10.50 17.70
CA ALA A 351 -13.28 -9.88 17.19
C ALA A 351 -12.39 -10.89 16.47
N THR A 352 -11.73 -10.40 15.41
CA THR A 352 -10.77 -11.16 14.61
C THR A 352 -9.52 -10.34 14.37
N GLN A 353 -8.36 -10.98 14.37
CA GLN A 353 -7.11 -10.35 13.92
C GLN A 353 -6.24 -11.37 13.21
N ILE A 354 -5.69 -10.96 12.09
CA ILE A 354 -4.75 -11.75 11.30
C ILE A 354 -3.39 -11.07 11.40
N ILE A 355 -2.38 -11.83 11.81
CA ILE A 355 -1.00 -11.37 11.90
C ILE A 355 -0.06 -12.31 11.14
N SER A 356 1.05 -11.77 10.66
CA SER A 356 2.09 -12.52 9.98
C SER A 356 3.44 -12.31 10.65
N THR A 357 4.31 -13.32 10.60
CA THR A 357 5.71 -13.19 11.02
C THR A 357 6.55 -12.36 10.04
N SER A 358 6.06 -12.17 8.82
CA SER A 358 6.68 -11.36 7.77
C SER A 358 5.63 -10.46 7.11
N PRO A 359 5.10 -9.46 7.85
CA PRO A 359 3.98 -8.64 7.38
C PRO A 359 4.32 -7.83 6.11
N GLN A 360 5.59 -7.51 5.88
CA GLN A 360 6.07 -6.73 4.74
C GLN A 360 5.88 -7.41 3.37
N VAL A 361 5.72 -8.74 3.37
CA VAL A 361 5.50 -9.53 2.13
C VAL A 361 4.09 -10.12 2.05
N VAL A 362 3.23 -9.86 3.02
CA VAL A 362 1.82 -10.27 2.97
C VAL A 362 1.00 -9.12 2.40
N HIS A 363 0.50 -9.28 1.18
CA HIS A 363 -0.35 -8.30 0.53
C HIS A 363 -1.76 -8.27 1.16
N HIS A 364 -2.43 -9.43 1.19
CA HIS A 364 -3.70 -9.59 1.91
C HIS A 364 -3.93 -11.05 2.33
N VAL A 365 -4.81 -11.22 3.30
CA VAL A 365 -5.34 -12.51 3.71
C VAL A 365 -6.86 -12.42 3.76
N LEU A 366 -7.53 -13.39 3.12
CA LEU A 366 -8.97 -13.59 3.23
C LEU A 366 -9.24 -14.90 3.99
N ILE A 367 -10.17 -14.85 4.92
CA ILE A 367 -10.61 -16.01 5.70
C ILE A 367 -12.00 -16.41 5.24
N PHE A 368 -12.15 -17.66 4.87
CA PHE A 368 -13.43 -18.28 4.56
C PHE A 368 -13.71 -19.41 5.56
N ILE A 369 -14.98 -19.76 5.72
CA ILE A 369 -15.44 -20.86 6.56
C ILE A 369 -16.08 -21.92 5.67
N GLU A 370 -15.55 -23.14 5.69
CA GLU A 370 -16.22 -24.32 5.16
C GLU A 370 -17.03 -24.96 6.31
N ASP A 371 -18.33 -24.97 6.16
CA ASP A 371 -19.21 -25.65 7.09
C ASP A 371 -19.33 -27.13 6.69
N ASN A 372 -18.69 -28.00 7.46
CA ASN A 372 -18.67 -29.44 7.21
C ASN A 372 -19.79 -30.19 7.93
N ALA A 373 -20.58 -29.51 8.77
CA ALA A 373 -21.67 -30.17 9.49
C ALA A 373 -22.89 -30.31 8.58
N PRO A 374 -23.56 -31.49 8.56
CA PRO A 374 -24.84 -31.62 7.92
C PRO A 374 -25.81 -30.63 8.59
N ALA A 375 -26.48 -29.78 7.78
CA ALA A 375 -27.47 -28.87 8.31
C ALA A 375 -28.55 -29.68 9.05
N PRO A 376 -28.92 -29.35 10.31
CA PRO A 376 -30.05 -29.95 10.96
C PRO A 376 -31.29 -29.79 10.05
N ALA A 377 -32.09 -30.84 9.92
CA ALA A 377 -33.28 -30.80 9.09
C ALA A 377 -34.17 -29.60 9.49
N GLY A 378 -34.37 -28.65 8.58
CA GLY A 378 -35.17 -27.44 8.81
C GLY A 378 -34.46 -26.22 9.39
N ALA A 379 -33.14 -26.30 9.71
CA ALA A 379 -32.37 -25.14 10.15
C ALA A 379 -31.74 -24.42 8.96
N VAL A 380 -32.18 -23.19 8.68
CA VAL A 380 -31.49 -22.27 7.79
C VAL A 380 -30.38 -21.62 8.60
N ARG A 381 -29.14 -22.08 8.41
CA ARG A 381 -27.99 -21.39 9.01
C ARG A 381 -27.80 -20.05 8.31
N PRO A 382 -27.53 -18.95 9.04
CA PRO A 382 -27.48 -17.60 8.46
C PRO A 382 -26.46 -17.41 7.32
N TRP A 383 -25.44 -18.28 7.22
CA TRP A 383 -24.36 -18.21 6.21
C TRP A 383 -24.43 -19.28 5.13
N THR A 384 -25.42 -20.21 5.17
CA THR A 384 -25.55 -21.18 4.07
C THR A 384 -25.91 -20.40 2.82
N PRO A 385 -25.03 -20.33 1.80
CA PRO A 385 -25.37 -19.63 0.59
C PRO A 385 -26.51 -20.39 -0.08
N ALA A 386 -27.65 -19.75 -0.24
CA ALA A 386 -28.59 -20.22 -1.23
C ALA A 386 -27.97 -19.89 -2.60
N PHE A 387 -27.61 -20.90 -3.38
CA PHE A 387 -27.05 -20.77 -4.72
C PHE A 387 -27.94 -19.95 -5.66
N ASP A 388 -29.22 -19.87 -5.36
CA ASP A 388 -30.26 -19.10 -6.03
C ASP A 388 -30.18 -17.58 -5.78
N GLU A 389 -29.36 -17.12 -4.82
CA GLU A 389 -29.13 -15.69 -4.60
C GLU A 389 -28.06 -15.08 -5.52
N PHE A 390 -27.36 -15.88 -6.33
CA PHE A 390 -26.29 -15.40 -7.19
C PHE A 390 -26.74 -15.18 -8.62
N SER A 391 -26.68 -13.96 -9.06
CA SER A 391 -26.67 -13.63 -10.47
C SER A 391 -25.26 -13.75 -11.07
N LEU A 392 -24.57 -14.89 -10.85
CA LEU A 392 -23.19 -15.11 -11.35
C LEU A 392 -23.09 -14.97 -12.87
N LEU A 393 -24.21 -15.09 -13.55
CA LEU A 393 -24.33 -14.96 -15.00
C LEU A 393 -24.99 -13.65 -15.43
N GLU A 394 -25.13 -12.67 -14.51
CA GLU A 394 -25.64 -11.35 -14.89
C GLU A 394 -24.70 -10.73 -15.95
N GLY A 395 -25.29 -10.33 -17.08
CA GLY A 395 -24.53 -9.85 -18.24
C GLY A 395 -24.31 -10.90 -19.33
N ALA A 396 -24.50 -12.22 -19.05
CA ALA A 396 -24.47 -13.23 -20.09
C ALA A 396 -25.64 -13.07 -21.07
N LYS A 397 -25.35 -13.17 -22.37
CA LYS A 397 -26.40 -13.18 -23.38
C LYS A 397 -27.14 -14.52 -23.37
N PRO A 398 -28.40 -14.57 -23.85
CA PRO A 398 -29.14 -15.81 -24.00
C PRO A 398 -28.33 -16.86 -24.80
N GLY A 399 -28.12 -18.05 -24.23
CA GLY A 399 -27.33 -19.14 -24.82
C GLY A 399 -25.87 -19.18 -24.42
N GLU A 400 -25.30 -18.14 -23.79
CA GLU A 400 -23.90 -18.10 -23.37
C GLU A 400 -23.63 -18.76 -22.00
N ALA A 401 -24.68 -19.03 -21.21
CA ALA A 401 -24.54 -19.56 -19.86
C ALA A 401 -23.67 -20.84 -19.79
N LEU A 402 -23.84 -21.77 -20.73
CA LEU A 402 -23.02 -22.98 -20.79
C LEU A 402 -21.55 -22.70 -21.13
N THR A 403 -21.28 -21.67 -21.92
CA THR A 403 -19.91 -21.24 -22.25
C THR A 403 -19.22 -20.69 -21.00
N TRP A 404 -19.91 -19.83 -20.23
CA TRP A 404 -19.38 -19.30 -18.97
C TRP A 404 -19.20 -20.38 -17.92
N ILE A 405 -20.16 -21.30 -17.76
CA ILE A 405 -20.04 -22.48 -16.88
C ILE A 405 -18.85 -23.35 -17.33
N GLY A 406 -18.66 -23.56 -18.62
CA GLY A 406 -17.51 -24.31 -19.15
C GLY A 406 -16.17 -23.65 -18.86
N ARG A 407 -16.08 -22.33 -18.96
CA ARG A 407 -14.88 -21.57 -18.58
C ARG A 407 -14.62 -21.61 -17.06
N MET A 408 -15.68 -21.68 -16.26
CA MET A 408 -15.57 -21.83 -14.81
C MET A 408 -15.24 -23.26 -14.35
N ALA A 409 -15.48 -24.27 -15.19
CA ALA A 409 -15.31 -25.67 -14.81
C ALA A 409 -13.92 -26.00 -14.20
N PRO A 410 -12.79 -25.48 -14.70
CA PRO A 410 -11.49 -25.71 -14.09
C PRO A 410 -11.38 -25.21 -12.66
N TYR A 411 -12.08 -24.12 -12.33
CA TYR A 411 -12.09 -23.50 -11.02
C TYR A 411 -13.11 -24.15 -10.08
N ILE A 412 -14.26 -24.63 -10.61
CA ILE A 412 -15.33 -25.26 -9.82
C ILE A 412 -14.86 -26.57 -9.19
N SER A 413 -14.05 -27.35 -9.88
CA SER A 413 -13.63 -28.69 -9.42
C SER A 413 -12.49 -28.69 -8.40
N LYS A 414 -11.71 -27.62 -8.31
CA LYS A 414 -10.46 -27.60 -7.53
C LYS A 414 -10.38 -26.46 -6.53
N ASP A 415 -10.76 -25.26 -6.91
CA ASP A 415 -10.49 -24.04 -6.15
C ASP A 415 -11.77 -23.29 -5.72
N LEU A 416 -12.89 -23.41 -6.44
CA LEU A 416 -14.18 -22.84 -6.02
C LEU A 416 -14.86 -23.63 -4.90
N ASN A 417 -14.46 -24.87 -4.66
CA ASN A 417 -14.85 -25.63 -3.46
C ASN A 417 -14.17 -25.10 -2.18
N VAL A 418 -13.29 -24.11 -2.32
CA VAL A 418 -12.62 -23.46 -1.20
C VAL A 418 -13.57 -22.44 -0.58
N GLY A 419 -14.14 -22.74 0.57
CA GLY A 419 -14.90 -21.80 1.37
C GLY A 419 -16.15 -21.22 0.70
N GLY A 420 -16.93 -22.08 0.01
CA GLY A 420 -18.21 -21.64 -0.56
C GLY A 420 -18.08 -20.75 -1.79
N GLY A 421 -17.33 -21.18 -2.80
CA GLY A 421 -17.30 -20.52 -4.12
C GLY A 421 -16.19 -19.50 -4.32
N GLY A 422 -14.97 -19.76 -3.83
CA GLY A 422 -13.79 -18.91 -4.11
C GLY A 422 -13.90 -17.48 -3.60
N GLY A 423 -14.61 -17.27 -2.51
CA GLY A 423 -14.88 -15.93 -1.97
C GLY A 423 -16.08 -15.22 -2.57
N LEU A 424 -16.78 -15.82 -3.52
CA LEU A 424 -17.98 -15.24 -4.12
C LEU A 424 -19.14 -15.08 -3.13
N ASN A 425 -19.12 -15.79 -1.99
CA ASN A 425 -20.15 -15.74 -0.94
C ASN A 425 -19.86 -14.77 0.21
N GLY A 426 -18.72 -14.10 0.20
CA GLY A 426 -18.26 -13.26 1.30
C GLY A 426 -17.11 -13.90 2.07
N SER A 427 -16.39 -13.11 2.83
CA SER A 427 -15.29 -13.57 3.68
C SER A 427 -15.65 -13.43 5.15
N PHE A 428 -15.25 -14.40 5.97
CA PHE A 428 -15.45 -14.37 7.42
C PHE A 428 -14.63 -13.25 8.07
N ALA A 429 -13.38 -13.12 7.68
CA ALA A 429 -12.48 -12.06 8.10
C ALA A 429 -11.51 -11.71 6.97
N THR A 430 -10.91 -10.55 7.05
CA THR A 430 -9.89 -10.11 6.10
C THR A 430 -8.87 -9.22 6.77
N THR A 431 -7.67 -9.19 6.24
CA THR A 431 -6.69 -8.14 6.53
C THR A 431 -5.95 -7.79 5.25
N LEU A 432 -5.68 -6.52 5.08
CA LEU A 432 -4.56 -6.03 4.29
C LEU A 432 -3.29 -6.13 5.15
N ALA A 433 -2.12 -5.92 4.57
CA ALA A 433 -0.80 -6.05 5.22
C ALA A 433 -0.69 -5.57 6.68
N ALA A 434 -1.61 -4.74 7.11
CA ALA A 434 -1.54 -4.03 8.37
C ALA A 434 -1.90 -4.82 9.64
N GLY A 435 -2.41 -6.06 9.56
CA GLY A 435 -2.68 -6.87 10.78
C GLY A 435 -3.60 -6.22 11.82
N ARG A 436 -4.36 -5.19 11.44
CA ARG A 436 -5.29 -4.51 12.34
C ARG A 436 -6.44 -5.45 12.71
N GLY A 437 -6.73 -5.57 13.99
CA GLY A 437 -7.86 -6.37 14.45
C GLY A 437 -9.19 -5.70 14.10
N MET A 438 -10.17 -6.49 13.70
CA MET A 438 -11.57 -6.08 13.60
C MET A 438 -12.29 -6.43 14.89
N VAL A 439 -12.97 -5.47 15.48
CA VAL A 439 -13.78 -5.66 16.69
C VAL A 439 -15.17 -5.15 16.39
N TYR A 440 -16.15 -6.03 16.50
CA TYR A 440 -17.55 -5.64 16.35
C TYR A 440 -18.04 -4.85 17.57
N PRO A 441 -18.92 -3.87 17.37
CA PRO A 441 -19.62 -3.22 18.47
C PRO A 441 -20.38 -4.22 19.35
N PRO A 442 -20.61 -3.90 20.63
CA PRO A 442 -21.40 -4.77 21.52
C PRO A 442 -22.73 -5.18 20.89
N GLY A 443 -23.07 -6.46 21.03
CA GLY A 443 -24.28 -7.06 20.46
C GLY A 443 -24.11 -7.57 19.01
N ARG A 444 -22.96 -7.40 18.39
CA ARG A 444 -22.64 -7.91 17.04
C ARG A 444 -21.56 -8.96 17.08
N ALA A 445 -21.74 -10.02 16.34
CA ALA A 445 -20.75 -11.08 16.16
C ALA A 445 -21.06 -11.91 14.92
N LYS A 446 -20.06 -12.61 14.41
CA LYS A 446 -20.20 -13.62 13.34
C LYS A 446 -20.22 -15.02 13.93
N LEU A 447 -20.97 -15.91 13.31
CA LEU A 447 -21.03 -17.29 13.72
C LEU A 447 -19.86 -18.10 13.13
N LEU A 448 -19.16 -18.85 13.98
CA LEU A 448 -18.22 -19.90 13.60
C LEU A 448 -18.83 -21.24 13.98
N PRO A 449 -19.23 -22.08 13.00
CA PRO A 449 -19.91 -23.33 13.27
C PRO A 449 -19.02 -24.38 13.92
N ALA A 450 -19.64 -25.26 14.68
CA ALA A 450 -19.01 -26.49 15.16
C ALA A 450 -18.45 -27.32 13.99
N GLY A 451 -17.24 -27.85 14.12
CA GLY A 451 -16.60 -28.69 13.10
C GLY A 451 -16.24 -27.98 11.80
N ALA A 452 -16.36 -26.67 11.75
CA ALA A 452 -15.98 -25.91 10.55
C ALA A 452 -14.48 -26.03 10.23
N THR A 453 -14.14 -25.83 8.96
CA THR A 453 -12.76 -25.67 8.50
C THR A 453 -12.53 -24.21 8.13
N ILE A 454 -11.48 -23.61 8.67
CA ILE A 454 -10.99 -22.30 8.26
C ILE A 454 -10.17 -22.46 6.99
N VAL A 455 -10.46 -21.64 6.00
CA VAL A 455 -9.66 -21.54 4.78
C VAL A 455 -9.02 -20.18 4.73
N MET A 456 -7.69 -20.13 4.76
CA MET A 456 -6.90 -18.90 4.60
C MET A 456 -6.42 -18.80 3.16
N GLN A 457 -6.87 -17.79 2.43
CA GLN A 457 -6.29 -17.39 1.16
C GLN A 457 -5.26 -16.29 1.44
N ILE A 458 -3.99 -16.57 1.15
CA ILE A 458 -2.88 -15.66 1.43
C ILE A 458 -2.25 -15.24 0.12
N HIS A 459 -2.15 -13.93 -0.09
CA HIS A 459 -1.41 -13.35 -1.22
C HIS A 459 -0.11 -12.74 -0.72
N TYR A 460 1.00 -13.16 -1.32
CA TYR A 460 2.34 -12.65 -1.02
C TYR A 460 2.84 -11.76 -2.15
N THR A 461 3.51 -10.66 -1.79
CA THR A 461 4.22 -9.79 -2.73
C THR A 461 5.70 -9.75 -2.34
N PRO A 462 6.62 -10.26 -3.16
CA PRO A 462 8.06 -10.18 -2.94
C PRO A 462 8.56 -8.74 -2.74
N ASP A 463 9.53 -8.57 -1.85
CA ASP A 463 10.11 -7.24 -1.51
C ASP A 463 11.61 -7.11 -1.83
N GLY A 464 12.16 -8.06 -2.60
CA GLY A 464 13.58 -8.13 -2.95
C GLY A 464 14.42 -9.00 -2.00
N THR A 465 13.78 -9.62 -0.98
CA THR A 465 14.44 -10.49 0.00
C THR A 465 13.63 -11.78 0.18
N GLU A 466 14.30 -12.91 0.38
CA GLU A 466 13.64 -14.16 0.73
C GLU A 466 13.12 -14.12 2.17
N HIS A 467 11.90 -14.57 2.38
CA HIS A 467 11.28 -14.64 3.69
C HIS A 467 10.69 -16.02 3.95
N GLN A 468 10.57 -16.33 5.24
CA GLN A 468 9.76 -17.44 5.72
C GLN A 468 8.59 -16.86 6.52
N SER A 469 7.36 -17.06 6.05
CA SER A 469 6.17 -16.41 6.60
C SER A 469 5.18 -17.41 7.17
N LYS A 470 4.74 -17.15 8.39
CA LYS A 470 3.59 -17.81 9.03
C LYS A 470 2.47 -16.80 9.22
N THR A 471 1.24 -17.24 8.97
CA THR A 471 0.03 -16.44 9.21
C THR A 471 -0.74 -17.02 10.38
N ARG A 472 -1.18 -16.16 11.30
CA ARG A 472 -1.98 -16.53 12.46
C ARG A 472 -3.30 -15.74 12.47
N LEU A 473 -4.40 -16.45 12.69
CA LEU A 473 -5.72 -15.89 12.90
C LEU A 473 -6.09 -16.03 14.38
N GLY A 474 -6.21 -14.93 15.09
CA GLY A 474 -6.75 -14.88 16.44
C GLY A 474 -8.25 -14.55 16.39
N LEU A 475 -9.04 -15.33 17.12
CA LEU A 475 -10.48 -15.10 17.28
C LEU A 475 -10.81 -14.88 18.75
N ARG A 476 -11.65 -13.88 19.01
CA ARG A 476 -12.23 -13.65 20.33
C ARG A 476 -13.72 -14.01 20.29
N PHE A 477 -14.15 -14.79 21.25
CA PHE A 477 -15.53 -15.24 21.35
C PHE A 477 -16.38 -14.24 22.12
N ALA A 478 -17.58 -13.98 21.63
CA ALA A 478 -18.57 -13.18 22.33
C ALA A 478 -19.03 -13.91 23.60
N LYS A 479 -19.10 -13.22 24.72
CA LYS A 479 -19.51 -13.78 25.99
C LYS A 479 -21.00 -14.17 26.05
N GLN A 480 -21.78 -13.63 25.12
CA GLN A 480 -23.22 -13.88 24.99
C GLN A 480 -23.58 -13.90 23.50
N PRO A 481 -24.63 -14.64 23.10
CA PRO A 481 -25.13 -14.60 21.74
C PRO A 481 -25.43 -13.16 21.30
N PRO A 482 -25.09 -12.76 20.07
CA PRO A 482 -25.34 -11.41 19.58
C PRO A 482 -26.84 -11.14 19.42
N THR A 483 -27.23 -9.90 19.66
CA THR A 483 -28.57 -9.41 19.32
C THR A 483 -28.69 -9.06 17.85
N GLU A 484 -27.56 -8.77 17.19
CA GLU A 484 -27.42 -8.41 15.77
C GLU A 484 -26.35 -9.30 15.11
N PRO A 485 -26.69 -10.56 14.74
CA PRO A 485 -25.74 -11.43 14.02
C PRO A 485 -25.31 -10.81 12.70
N VAL A 486 -23.98 -10.70 12.50
CA VAL A 486 -23.40 -10.16 11.28
C VAL A 486 -23.20 -11.26 10.25
N ASP A 487 -23.61 -10.96 9.02
CA ASP A 487 -23.46 -11.82 7.87
C ASP A 487 -22.68 -11.11 6.76
N SER A 488 -21.68 -11.77 6.19
CA SER A 488 -20.91 -11.27 5.05
C SER A 488 -21.44 -11.85 3.77
N ARG A 489 -21.69 -10.97 2.81
CA ARG A 489 -22.24 -11.30 1.49
C ARG A 489 -21.45 -10.63 0.38
N SER A 490 -21.74 -11.00 -0.84
CA SER A 490 -21.16 -10.37 -2.02
C SER A 490 -22.20 -10.12 -3.12
N ILE A 491 -21.81 -9.20 -3.99
CA ILE A 491 -22.41 -8.95 -5.30
C ILE A 491 -21.31 -9.26 -6.30
N ALA A 492 -21.49 -10.26 -7.14
CA ALA A 492 -20.45 -10.70 -8.06
C ALA A 492 -21.04 -11.18 -9.38
N THR A 493 -20.24 -11.13 -10.43
CA THR A 493 -20.51 -11.82 -11.68
C THR A 493 -19.24 -12.42 -12.24
N VAL A 494 -19.37 -13.56 -12.90
CA VAL A 494 -18.28 -14.24 -13.62
C VAL A 494 -18.44 -14.10 -15.13
N ALA A 495 -19.55 -13.54 -15.59
CA ALA A 495 -19.92 -13.45 -17.00
C ALA A 495 -19.45 -12.13 -17.60
N PHE A 496 -18.14 -11.96 -17.74
CA PHE A 496 -17.56 -10.81 -18.43
C PHE A 496 -16.28 -11.18 -19.21
N GLU A 497 -16.04 -10.40 -20.24
CA GLU A 497 -14.84 -10.46 -21.08
C GLU A 497 -14.38 -9.03 -21.34
N ILE A 498 -13.22 -8.67 -20.82
CA ILE A 498 -12.61 -7.35 -21.00
C ILE A 498 -11.74 -7.41 -22.26
N PRO A 499 -12.12 -6.69 -23.34
CA PRO A 499 -11.35 -6.77 -24.59
C PRO A 499 -9.96 -6.16 -24.49
N PRO A 500 -9.04 -6.57 -25.39
CA PRO A 500 -7.72 -5.97 -25.50
C PRO A 500 -7.79 -4.45 -25.69
N GLY A 501 -6.90 -3.73 -25.03
CA GLY A 501 -6.76 -2.28 -25.19
C GLY A 501 -7.93 -1.43 -24.66
N ALA A 502 -8.92 -2.01 -24.00
CA ALA A 502 -10.08 -1.29 -23.49
C ALA A 502 -9.70 -0.38 -22.30
N PRO A 503 -9.82 0.96 -22.39
CA PRO A 503 -9.35 1.86 -21.32
C PRO A 503 -10.37 2.09 -20.20
N ALA A 504 -11.64 1.65 -20.38
CA ALA A 504 -12.72 1.87 -19.42
C ALA A 504 -13.88 0.88 -19.64
N TYR A 505 -13.61 -0.41 -19.47
CA TYR A 505 -14.62 -1.46 -19.61
C TYR A 505 -15.42 -1.60 -18.32
N GLN A 506 -16.76 -1.52 -18.39
CA GLN A 506 -17.64 -1.63 -17.23
C GLN A 506 -18.26 -3.01 -17.11
N VAL A 507 -18.24 -3.54 -15.89
CA VAL A 507 -18.95 -4.75 -15.49
C VAL A 507 -19.90 -4.38 -14.36
N THR A 508 -21.12 -4.88 -14.42
CA THR A 508 -22.14 -4.60 -13.41
C THR A 508 -22.71 -5.92 -12.88
N ALA A 509 -22.90 -5.98 -11.58
CA ALA A 509 -23.64 -7.05 -10.91
C ALA A 509 -24.67 -6.47 -9.95
N THR A 510 -25.79 -7.18 -9.74
CA THR A 510 -26.89 -6.74 -8.90
C THR A 510 -27.34 -7.85 -7.96
N LYS A 511 -27.57 -7.51 -6.70
CA LYS A 511 -28.20 -8.40 -5.72
C LYS A 511 -29.48 -7.78 -5.22
N VAL A 512 -30.57 -8.55 -5.24
CA VAL A 512 -31.86 -8.12 -4.68
C VAL A 512 -31.95 -8.58 -3.24
N MET A 513 -32.23 -7.66 -2.33
CA MET A 513 -32.41 -7.97 -0.91
C MET A 513 -33.71 -8.74 -0.72
N GLN A 514 -33.63 -10.01 -0.31
CA GLN A 514 -34.79 -10.90 -0.14
C GLN A 514 -35.59 -10.61 1.14
N ARG A 515 -34.98 -9.89 2.07
CA ARG A 515 -35.56 -9.44 3.34
C ARG A 515 -34.92 -8.13 3.78
N ASP A 516 -35.50 -7.47 4.76
CA ASP A 516 -34.93 -6.26 5.33
C ASP A 516 -33.56 -6.56 5.95
N ALA A 517 -32.60 -5.66 5.72
CA ALA A 517 -31.25 -5.77 6.27
C ALA A 517 -30.71 -4.40 6.65
N THR A 518 -29.83 -4.37 7.65
CA THR A 518 -29.00 -3.19 7.96
C THR A 518 -27.61 -3.41 7.42
N LEU A 519 -27.21 -2.62 6.42
CA LEU A 519 -25.86 -2.61 5.86
C LEU A 519 -24.88 -1.95 6.83
N LEU A 520 -23.74 -2.60 7.06
CA LEU A 520 -22.69 -2.18 8.01
C LEU A 520 -21.44 -1.69 7.31
N SER A 521 -20.99 -2.43 6.30
CA SER A 521 -19.75 -2.12 5.58
C SER A 521 -19.81 -2.57 4.11
N LEU A 522 -18.87 -2.03 3.33
CA LEU A 522 -18.69 -2.33 1.90
C LEU A 522 -17.20 -2.55 1.64
N ARG A 523 -16.85 -3.53 0.79
CA ARG A 523 -15.47 -3.78 0.39
C ARG A 523 -15.42 -4.20 -1.08
N PRO A 524 -14.99 -3.32 -1.98
CA PRO A 524 -14.75 -3.67 -3.38
C PRO A 524 -13.55 -4.60 -3.52
N HIS A 525 -13.60 -5.49 -4.54
CA HIS A 525 -12.50 -6.35 -4.90
C HIS A 525 -12.39 -6.48 -6.43
N MET A 526 -11.25 -6.14 -6.95
CA MET A 526 -10.79 -6.30 -8.33
C MET A 526 -9.30 -6.65 -8.30
N HIS A 527 -8.74 -6.98 -9.46
CA HIS A 527 -7.31 -7.22 -9.60
C HIS A 527 -6.58 -6.02 -10.26
N LEU A 528 -5.48 -6.31 -10.98
CA LEU A 528 -4.52 -5.31 -11.49
C LEU A 528 -5.10 -4.32 -12.50
N ARG A 529 -6.18 -4.69 -13.22
CA ARG A 529 -6.82 -3.82 -14.21
C ARG A 529 -7.95 -2.98 -13.65
N GLY A 530 -8.28 -3.15 -12.37
CA GLY A 530 -9.28 -2.33 -11.70
C GLY A 530 -8.98 -0.85 -11.85
N LYS A 531 -10.00 -0.03 -12.19
CA LYS A 531 -9.90 1.42 -12.35
C LYS A 531 -10.79 2.18 -11.39
N SER A 532 -12.05 1.74 -11.24
CA SER A 532 -13.00 2.33 -10.29
C SER A 532 -14.05 1.32 -9.86
N PHE A 533 -14.65 1.55 -8.68
CA PHE A 533 -15.72 0.72 -8.17
C PHE A 533 -16.80 1.57 -7.49
N ARG A 534 -18.09 1.23 -7.71
CA ARG A 534 -19.21 1.96 -7.12
C ARG A 534 -20.31 1.02 -6.64
N TYR A 535 -20.88 1.33 -5.47
CA TYR A 535 -22.10 0.68 -4.96
C TYR A 535 -23.26 1.65 -4.97
N ILE A 536 -24.41 1.17 -5.47
CA ILE A 536 -25.67 1.92 -5.54
C ILE A 536 -26.78 1.07 -4.94
N ALA A 537 -27.55 1.63 -4.01
CA ALA A 537 -28.83 1.08 -3.59
C ALA A 537 -29.94 1.71 -4.44
N GLU A 538 -30.74 0.85 -5.06
CA GLU A 538 -32.00 1.23 -5.74
C GLU A 538 -33.14 0.70 -4.89
N PHE A 539 -33.85 1.60 -4.21
CA PHE A 539 -34.88 1.26 -3.24
C PHE A 539 -36.21 0.89 -3.92
N PRO A 540 -37.13 0.15 -3.23
CA PRO A 540 -38.41 -0.24 -3.79
C PRO A 540 -39.33 0.93 -4.20
N ASP A 541 -39.14 2.10 -3.60
CA ASP A 541 -39.86 3.35 -3.93
C ASP A 541 -39.31 4.04 -5.19
N GLY A 542 -38.27 3.48 -5.82
CA GLY A 542 -37.62 4.03 -7.01
C GLY A 542 -36.48 5.02 -6.71
N THR A 543 -36.25 5.37 -5.46
CA THR A 543 -35.11 6.23 -5.09
C THR A 543 -33.78 5.48 -5.23
N LYS A 544 -32.70 6.24 -5.48
CA LYS A 544 -31.35 5.70 -5.63
C LYS A 544 -30.37 6.45 -4.74
N GLU A 545 -29.44 5.72 -4.15
CA GLU A 545 -28.37 6.26 -3.32
C GLU A 545 -27.04 5.63 -3.69
N VAL A 546 -26.00 6.45 -3.90
CA VAL A 546 -24.62 5.98 -4.02
C VAL A 546 -24.09 5.77 -2.60
N LEU A 547 -23.85 4.51 -2.24
CA LEU A 547 -23.40 4.12 -0.91
C LEU A 547 -21.88 4.26 -0.76
N LEU A 548 -21.14 3.96 -1.83
CA LEU A 548 -19.70 4.08 -1.92
C LEU A 548 -19.31 4.35 -3.38
N ASP A 549 -18.37 5.28 -3.57
CA ASP A 549 -17.72 5.53 -4.84
C ASP A 549 -16.20 5.53 -4.63
N VAL A 550 -15.51 4.62 -5.33
CA VAL A 550 -14.05 4.50 -5.38
C VAL A 550 -13.61 4.88 -6.80
N PRO A 551 -13.39 6.17 -7.09
CA PRO A 551 -13.10 6.64 -8.45
C PRO A 551 -11.70 6.26 -8.94
N LYS A 552 -10.76 6.00 -8.02
CA LYS A 552 -9.41 5.57 -8.32
C LYS A 552 -9.12 4.31 -7.50
N TRP A 553 -9.29 3.16 -8.15
CA TRP A 553 -8.93 1.88 -7.54
C TRP A 553 -7.41 1.74 -7.42
N ASP A 554 -7.00 1.15 -6.32
CA ASP A 554 -5.62 0.76 -6.10
C ASP A 554 -5.58 -0.71 -5.62
N PHE A 555 -4.93 -1.57 -6.40
CA PHE A 555 -4.83 -3.00 -6.10
C PHE A 555 -4.15 -3.26 -4.75
N GLU A 556 -3.19 -2.43 -4.37
CA GLU A 556 -2.46 -2.56 -3.11
C GLU A 556 -3.33 -2.26 -1.87
N TRP A 557 -4.47 -1.55 -2.04
CA TRP A 557 -5.31 -1.06 -0.95
C TRP A 557 -6.77 -1.47 -1.09
N GLN A 558 -7.05 -2.73 -0.79
CA GLN A 558 -8.42 -3.29 -0.83
C GLN A 558 -9.15 -3.05 0.50
N VAL A 559 -9.44 -1.80 0.78
CA VAL A 559 -9.95 -1.32 2.06
C VAL A 559 -11.41 -1.73 2.28
N GLU A 560 -11.75 -2.07 3.52
CA GLU A 560 -13.13 -2.15 3.99
C GLU A 560 -13.62 -0.76 4.42
N TYR A 561 -14.80 -0.37 3.96
CA TYR A 561 -15.44 0.91 4.24
C TYR A 561 -16.59 0.69 5.23
N VAL A 562 -16.37 1.02 6.51
CA VAL A 562 -17.34 0.83 7.60
C VAL A 562 -18.23 2.06 7.70
N LEU A 563 -19.52 1.90 7.43
CA LEU A 563 -20.48 3.00 7.44
C LEU A 563 -20.56 3.66 8.82
N ALA A 564 -20.42 4.99 8.88
CA ALA A 564 -20.58 5.77 10.11
C ALA A 564 -22.02 5.68 10.65
N LYS A 565 -22.99 5.53 9.75
CA LYS A 565 -24.40 5.26 10.07
C LYS A 565 -24.82 4.04 9.28
N PRO A 566 -25.06 2.88 9.94
CA PRO A 566 -25.61 1.70 9.27
C PRO A 566 -26.84 2.05 8.45
N ARG A 567 -26.98 1.49 7.25
CA ARG A 567 -28.03 1.84 6.29
C ARG A 567 -29.06 0.74 6.17
N LEU A 568 -30.32 1.06 6.46
CA LEU A 568 -31.43 0.13 6.24
C LEU A 568 -31.62 -0.10 4.72
N LEU A 569 -31.64 -1.36 4.32
CA LEU A 569 -31.97 -1.85 2.99
C LEU A 569 -33.26 -2.67 3.09
N PRO A 570 -34.43 -2.09 2.77
CA PRO A 570 -35.68 -2.83 2.77
C PRO A 570 -35.68 -4.00 1.79
N LYS A 571 -36.49 -5.01 2.05
CA LYS A 571 -36.77 -6.10 1.09
C LYS A 571 -37.11 -5.53 -0.28
N GLY A 572 -36.55 -6.09 -1.34
CA GLY A 572 -36.69 -5.63 -2.71
C GLY A 572 -35.69 -4.55 -3.14
N THR A 573 -34.90 -3.99 -2.22
CA THR A 573 -33.78 -3.11 -2.59
C THR A 573 -32.82 -3.85 -3.52
N ARG A 574 -32.46 -3.21 -4.63
CA ARG A 574 -31.46 -3.69 -5.57
C ARG A 574 -30.11 -3.06 -5.22
N LEU A 575 -29.23 -3.86 -4.64
CA LEU A 575 -27.86 -3.42 -4.37
C LEU A 575 -27.01 -3.73 -5.60
N ARG A 576 -26.51 -2.68 -6.24
CA ARG A 576 -25.80 -2.75 -7.51
C ARG A 576 -24.34 -2.38 -7.33
N ALA A 577 -23.46 -3.20 -7.85
CA ALA A 577 -22.02 -2.95 -7.92
C ALA A 577 -21.62 -2.70 -9.38
N ILE A 578 -20.79 -1.69 -9.61
CA ILE A 578 -20.28 -1.31 -10.92
C ILE A 578 -18.76 -1.23 -10.81
N ALA A 579 -18.06 -2.11 -11.50
CA ALA A 579 -16.61 -2.12 -11.64
C ALA A 579 -16.20 -1.56 -13.00
N THR A 580 -15.13 -0.78 -13.05
CA THR A 580 -14.53 -0.32 -14.31
C THR A 580 -13.10 -0.83 -14.38
N TYR A 581 -12.70 -1.35 -15.53
CA TYR A 581 -11.36 -1.91 -15.77
C TYR A 581 -10.64 -1.13 -16.87
N ASP A 582 -9.32 -1.09 -16.76
CA ASP A 582 -8.42 -0.53 -17.77
C ASP A 582 -7.46 -1.62 -18.28
N ASN A 583 -7.80 -2.22 -19.42
CA ASN A 583 -6.97 -3.22 -20.11
C ASN A 583 -6.11 -2.58 -21.22
N SER A 584 -5.88 -1.28 -21.15
CA SER A 584 -5.04 -0.58 -22.12
C SER A 584 -3.55 -0.65 -21.77
N LYS A 585 -2.72 -0.25 -22.74
CA LYS A 585 -1.26 -0.10 -22.54
C LYS A 585 -0.89 1.06 -21.59
N ASP A 586 -1.83 1.95 -21.31
CA ASP A 586 -1.60 3.12 -20.47
C ASP A 586 -1.82 2.80 -18.99
N ASN A 587 -2.35 1.62 -18.66
CA ASN A 587 -2.40 1.10 -17.29
C ASN A 587 -1.05 0.45 -16.94
N PRO A 588 -0.24 1.04 -16.03
CA PRO A 588 1.09 0.53 -15.68
C PRO A 588 1.06 -0.82 -14.97
N ASN A 589 -0.09 -1.20 -14.39
CA ASN A 589 -0.28 -2.46 -13.67
C ASN A 589 -0.82 -3.58 -14.58
N ASN A 590 -1.13 -3.28 -15.86
CA ASN A 590 -1.66 -4.29 -16.77
C ASN A 590 -0.56 -5.25 -17.26
N PRO A 591 -0.65 -6.56 -16.96
CA PRO A 591 0.39 -7.52 -17.35
C PRO A 591 0.50 -7.71 -18.88
N ASP A 592 -0.64 -7.62 -19.60
CA ASP A 592 -0.68 -7.82 -21.04
C ASP A 592 -1.92 -7.14 -21.66
N PRO A 593 -1.77 -5.97 -22.26
CA PRO A 593 -2.88 -5.22 -22.87
C PRO A 593 -3.38 -5.81 -24.20
N THR A 594 -2.76 -6.86 -24.72
CA THR A 594 -3.10 -7.48 -26.01
C THR A 594 -4.05 -8.67 -25.88
N LYS A 595 -4.38 -9.08 -24.66
CA LYS A 595 -5.23 -10.24 -24.37
C LYS A 595 -6.62 -9.85 -23.90
N ASP A 596 -7.60 -10.68 -24.25
CA ASP A 596 -8.88 -10.71 -23.57
C ASP A 596 -8.71 -11.20 -22.13
N VAL A 597 -9.46 -10.59 -21.20
CA VAL A 597 -9.39 -10.92 -19.78
C VAL A 597 -10.75 -11.36 -19.28
N PHE A 598 -10.74 -12.50 -18.59
CA PHE A 598 -11.93 -13.14 -18.05
C PHE A 598 -11.89 -13.20 -16.53
N PHE A 599 -13.00 -13.65 -15.94
CA PHE A 599 -12.98 -14.01 -14.53
C PHE A 599 -11.94 -15.11 -14.26
N GLY A 600 -11.14 -14.91 -13.20
CA GLY A 600 -10.17 -15.87 -12.74
C GLY A 600 -9.61 -15.54 -11.37
N LEU A 601 -8.95 -16.52 -10.74
CA LEU A 601 -8.50 -16.44 -9.35
C LEU A 601 -7.14 -15.78 -9.18
N GLN A 602 -6.38 -15.62 -10.26
CA GLN A 602 -5.04 -15.03 -10.21
C GLN A 602 -5.08 -13.52 -10.50
N SER A 603 -4.16 -12.76 -9.94
CA SER A 603 -4.09 -11.29 -10.14
C SER A 603 -3.89 -10.87 -11.60
N THR A 604 -3.39 -11.77 -12.46
CA THR A 604 -3.27 -11.54 -13.91
C THR A 604 -4.59 -11.73 -14.68
N GLU A 605 -5.57 -12.35 -14.07
CA GLU A 605 -6.96 -12.44 -14.51
C GLU A 605 -7.76 -11.32 -13.82
N GLU A 606 -9.11 -11.33 -13.85
CA GLU A 606 -9.88 -10.33 -13.14
C GLU A 606 -11.02 -10.92 -12.33
N MET A 607 -11.40 -10.20 -11.26
CA MET A 607 -12.60 -10.44 -10.47
C MET A 607 -13.47 -9.20 -10.40
N MET A 608 -14.78 -9.41 -10.36
CA MET A 608 -15.78 -8.39 -10.04
C MET A 608 -16.55 -8.84 -8.82
N ILE A 609 -16.13 -8.39 -7.64
CA ILE A 609 -16.79 -8.75 -6.38
C ILE A 609 -16.98 -7.51 -5.51
N GLY A 610 -18.21 -7.25 -5.13
CA GLY A 610 -18.57 -6.24 -4.16
C GLY A 610 -18.96 -6.92 -2.85
N TYR A 611 -18.03 -7.07 -1.90
CA TYR A 611 -18.36 -7.58 -0.57
C TYR A 611 -19.12 -6.56 0.27
N PHE A 612 -19.99 -7.05 1.15
CA PHE A 612 -20.71 -6.22 2.12
C PHE A 612 -21.09 -7.02 3.36
N GLU A 613 -21.26 -6.34 4.47
CA GLU A 613 -21.74 -6.92 5.72
C GLU A 613 -23.10 -6.37 6.10
N VAL A 614 -23.97 -7.25 6.56
CA VAL A 614 -25.33 -6.92 6.97
C VAL A 614 -25.74 -7.59 8.27
N VAL A 615 -26.70 -6.97 8.93
CA VAL A 615 -27.56 -7.61 9.94
C VAL A 615 -28.93 -7.79 9.32
N TRP A 616 -29.42 -9.03 9.29
CA TRP A 616 -30.75 -9.35 8.76
C TRP A 616 -31.84 -9.09 9.80
N HIS A 617 -32.94 -8.47 9.38
CA HIS A 617 -34.16 -8.40 10.17
C HIS A 617 -35.05 -9.61 9.86
N ASP A 618 -35.87 -10.01 10.82
CA ASP A 618 -36.79 -11.17 10.69
C ASP A 618 -36.11 -12.54 10.54
N VAL A 619 -34.98 -12.73 11.22
CA VAL A 619 -34.52 -14.09 11.53
C VAL A 619 -35.55 -14.70 12.51
N PRO A 620 -36.26 -15.79 12.18
CA PRO A 620 -37.18 -16.42 13.12
C PRO A 620 -36.46 -16.68 14.44
N LYS A 621 -37.06 -16.27 15.57
CA LYS A 621 -36.50 -16.51 16.92
C LYS A 621 -36.24 -18.01 17.26
N SER A 622 -36.70 -18.91 16.41
CA SER A 622 -36.40 -20.35 16.46
C SER A 622 -34.98 -20.75 16.10
N ALA A 623 -34.14 -19.80 15.66
CA ALA A 623 -32.71 -20.02 15.53
C ALA A 623 -31.90 -19.65 16.80
N SER A 624 -32.56 -19.20 17.87
CA SER A 624 -31.95 -19.23 19.19
C SER A 624 -31.84 -20.70 19.62
N LEU A 625 -30.64 -21.23 19.70
CA LEU A 625 -30.37 -22.51 20.35
C LEU A 625 -30.94 -22.42 21.77
N ASP A 626 -32.11 -23.00 21.98
CA ASP A 626 -32.54 -23.38 23.31
C ASP A 626 -31.54 -24.45 23.80
N LEU A 627 -30.49 -23.99 24.49
CA LEU A 627 -29.64 -24.88 25.26
C LEU A 627 -30.59 -25.55 26.29
N PRO A 628 -30.63 -26.89 26.39
CA PRO A 628 -31.44 -27.54 27.39
C PRO A 628 -30.95 -27.08 28.78
N ALA A 629 -31.86 -26.48 29.52
CA ALA A 629 -31.63 -26.14 30.92
C ALA A 629 -31.35 -27.44 31.68
N GLY A 630 -30.09 -27.67 32.04
CA GLY A 630 -29.71 -28.77 32.89
C GLY A 630 -28.51 -29.60 32.42
N ALA A 631 -27.33 -29.00 32.29
CA ALA A 631 -26.08 -29.77 32.40
C ALA A 631 -25.43 -29.46 33.76
N PRO A 632 -25.09 -30.47 34.56
CA PRO A 632 -24.45 -30.25 35.85
C PRO A 632 -23.01 -29.77 35.67
N ASN A 633 -22.59 -28.87 36.56
CA ASN A 633 -21.19 -28.46 36.73
C ASN A 633 -20.28 -29.69 36.87
N LEU A 634 -19.34 -29.86 35.96
CA LEU A 634 -18.08 -30.56 36.17
C LEU A 634 -16.92 -29.73 35.58
#